data_530e958761038bb660439609be938b35
#
_entry.id   530e958761038bb660439609be938b35
#
_cell.length_a   1.000
_cell.length_b   1.000
_cell.length_c   1.000
_cell.angle_alpha   90.00
_cell.angle_beta   90.00
_cell.angle_gamma   90.00
#
_symmetry.space_group_name_H-M   'P 1'
#
loop_
_entity.id
_entity.type
_entity.pdbx_description
1 polymer ?
#
loop_
_entity_poly.entity_id
_entity_poly.type
_entity_poly.pdbx_seq_one_letter_code
_entity_poly.pdbx_strand_id
1 'polypeptide(L)'
;MATIARAALENTVNGQTLWSAIARQITEWAAAHSVELRDAVVLLPFAQLLPLARHAFAQAGGWSPRIETTRTLAASLGPPAPAERGEISFDAAVDTLMAAQLLRTQAWGAAWAGRDPRGFEQAVDQVVATAHDIAHAAAAVSPAERSAHWSRARELLAPLAGPGASARLLARVALEWASMAPPPATDRLFALRPSAWIVVQAGGADALCTRLQDDALAPVLVIGADAPDDEPFSLIDSACAPAIVVCESFEDEASSAAAAVLEHLCRGEQPVALIAQDRVLVRRVRALLDRQHVGLLDETGWKLSTTRAAAQVMALLAAARGDARIDALFDWLRSGTAWSAPGQAVALAALESACRQRHVASIVALNHAELELPASRLWAAAAAVLRDLALPTRQPLLAWLAGLSAALHRCGSLPLLAADEAGRQVLVALRLDTARAASSAWVATANGFALSFAEFVAWVDRVLEQETFRPAADANAQVVIAPLAQAMLRPFAAIVFPGADDKHLGARPGPHALLSDAQMLALGLPDATQQRHAEGLAFGQALRTPRLTFLRRRADGTDPLAASPLLERLALALSQQGRALSAWHDPGHDLPIAPTPIHCSAPGAASLLPERLSASACEALRACPYRFFALNLLRLREEDELDAEIEKRDYGNWLHHVLHNFHLARGAPAAADAELVNLHAVARASQAEQGLDEAEFLPFAASFAAFAPRYVAWLHERDAEGARWLRGEAPMSLPLPGFDALVLHGILDRVDAVRDEGGEALQLIDYKTGHVSGLKARVSEPLEDTQLAFYAALAGAESTLPLRAIYLAVDGTRRIEEVEHKNVAESAAALVQGLAHDLSRVRSGAGLPALGVGAACDFCAARGVCRRDHWSVAPEPHL
;
A
#
# COMPACT_ATOMS: atom_id res chain seq x y z
N MET A 1 -11.89 -15.15 55.49
CA MET A 1 -12.27 -14.91 54.08
C MET A 1 -13.46 -14.00 54.09
N ALA A 2 -13.46 -12.98 53.27
CA ALA A 2 -14.61 -12.08 53.13
C ALA A 2 -15.83 -12.81 52.56
N THR A 3 -17.04 -12.33 52.91
CA THR A 3 -18.25 -12.83 52.28
C THR A 3 -18.35 -12.30 50.85
N ILE A 4 -18.36 -13.19 49.87
CA ILE A 4 -18.53 -12.81 48.45
C ILE A 4 -20.03 -13.02 48.11
N ALA A 5 -20.75 -11.92 47.90
CA ALA A 5 -22.10 -11.90 47.36
C ALA A 5 -22.05 -11.81 45.85
N ARG A 6 -22.82 -12.66 45.17
CA ARG A 6 -22.99 -12.62 43.71
C ARG A 6 -24.42 -12.33 43.36
N ALA A 7 -24.66 -11.35 42.53
CA ALA A 7 -25.99 -10.94 42.10
C ALA A 7 -26.01 -10.85 40.56
N ALA A 8 -27.08 -11.27 39.95
CA ALA A 8 -27.31 -10.97 38.54
C ALA A 8 -27.73 -9.51 38.39
N LEU A 9 -27.43 -8.92 37.24
CA LEU A 9 -27.92 -7.60 36.92
C LEU A 9 -29.44 -7.59 36.82
N GLU A 10 -30.07 -6.73 37.62
CA GLU A 10 -31.52 -6.60 37.61
C GLU A 10 -32.01 -6.02 36.28
N ASN A 11 -33.17 -6.54 35.81
CA ASN A 11 -33.82 -5.96 34.65
C ASN A 11 -34.28 -4.53 34.93
N THR A 12 -34.14 -3.64 33.97
CA THR A 12 -34.61 -2.26 34.06
C THR A 12 -36.14 -2.22 34.10
N VAL A 13 -36.67 -1.54 35.10
CA VAL A 13 -38.11 -1.35 35.25
C VAL A 13 -38.49 0.08 34.88
N ASN A 14 -39.51 0.25 34.01
CA ASN A 14 -40.18 1.52 33.74
C ASN A 14 -39.26 2.75 33.53
N GLY A 15 -38.50 2.76 32.42
CA GLY A 15 -37.74 3.95 31.98
C GLY A 15 -36.45 4.22 32.74
N GLN A 16 -36.02 3.35 33.64
CA GLN A 16 -34.73 3.43 34.29
C GLN A 16 -33.60 3.05 33.33
N THR A 17 -32.50 3.79 33.37
CA THR A 17 -31.29 3.40 32.63
C THR A 17 -30.64 2.20 33.32
N LEU A 18 -29.92 1.37 32.57
CA LEU A 18 -29.13 0.25 33.08
C LEU A 18 -28.22 0.67 34.26
N TRP A 19 -27.52 1.80 34.11
CA TRP A 19 -26.61 2.32 35.17
C TRP A 19 -27.33 2.83 36.40
N SER A 20 -28.56 3.34 36.27
CA SER A 20 -29.39 3.68 37.43
C SER A 20 -29.80 2.45 38.21
N ALA A 21 -30.09 1.34 37.52
CA ALA A 21 -30.39 0.05 38.17
C ALA A 21 -29.17 -0.51 38.92
N ILE A 22 -27.99 -0.48 38.29
CA ILE A 22 -26.71 -0.90 38.91
C ILE A 22 -26.41 -0.06 40.15
N ALA A 23 -26.50 1.27 40.04
CA ALA A 23 -26.26 2.18 41.17
C ALA A 23 -27.24 1.90 42.35
N ARG A 24 -28.52 1.70 42.08
CA ARG A 24 -29.51 1.33 43.08
C ARG A 24 -29.18 -0.01 43.76
N GLN A 25 -28.92 -1.07 42.98
CA GLN A 25 -28.54 -2.40 43.47
C GLN A 25 -27.32 -2.35 44.39
N ILE A 26 -26.32 -1.57 44.03
CA ILE A 26 -25.12 -1.33 44.86
C ILE A 26 -25.46 -0.62 46.13
N THR A 27 -26.30 0.44 46.08
CA THR A 27 -26.69 1.24 47.24
C THR A 27 -27.53 0.39 48.21
N GLU A 28 -28.50 -0.39 47.75
CA GLU A 28 -29.31 -1.28 48.56
C GLU A 28 -28.45 -2.37 49.23
N TRP A 29 -27.54 -2.98 48.48
CA TRP A 29 -26.60 -3.97 49.01
C TRP A 29 -25.68 -3.36 50.09
N ALA A 30 -25.14 -2.17 49.85
CA ALA A 30 -24.29 -1.49 50.82
C ALA A 30 -25.03 -1.16 52.15
N ALA A 31 -26.30 -0.70 52.05
CA ALA A 31 -27.13 -0.44 53.21
C ALA A 31 -27.42 -1.75 54.00
N ALA A 32 -27.72 -2.85 53.30
CA ALA A 32 -27.99 -4.15 53.94
C ALA A 32 -26.77 -4.76 54.66
N HIS A 33 -25.53 -4.41 54.20
CA HIS A 33 -24.28 -4.92 54.76
C HIS A 33 -23.50 -3.91 55.59
N SER A 34 -24.13 -2.76 55.91
CA SER A 34 -23.50 -1.66 56.70
C SER A 34 -22.16 -1.17 56.11
N VAL A 35 -22.10 -1.11 54.76
CA VAL A 35 -20.91 -0.66 54.01
C VAL A 35 -21.02 0.85 53.80
N GLU A 36 -19.97 1.58 54.17
CA GLU A 36 -19.82 3.01 53.87
C GLU A 36 -19.38 3.19 52.39
N LEU A 37 -20.31 3.66 51.52
CA LEU A 37 -20.06 3.80 50.09
C LEU A 37 -18.90 4.74 49.77
N ARG A 38 -18.67 5.81 50.53
CA ARG A 38 -17.55 6.75 50.31
C ARG A 38 -16.17 6.08 50.34
N ASP A 39 -16.05 4.98 51.10
CA ASP A 39 -14.81 4.25 51.30
C ASP A 39 -14.81 2.92 50.51
N ALA A 40 -15.87 2.65 49.73
CA ALA A 40 -15.97 1.50 48.87
C ALA A 40 -15.36 1.76 47.50
N VAL A 41 -14.89 0.69 46.85
CA VAL A 41 -14.34 0.74 45.49
C VAL A 41 -15.24 -0.06 44.56
N VAL A 42 -15.68 0.58 43.47
CA VAL A 42 -16.39 -0.04 42.35
C VAL A 42 -15.43 -0.22 41.19
N LEU A 43 -15.20 -1.46 40.79
CA LEU A 43 -14.36 -1.81 39.64
C LEU A 43 -15.22 -2.09 38.42
N LEU A 44 -14.92 -1.39 37.34
CA LEU A 44 -15.56 -1.52 36.04
C LEU A 44 -14.65 -2.25 35.04
N PRO A 45 -15.21 -2.99 34.08
CA PRO A 45 -14.42 -3.76 33.13
C PRO A 45 -13.59 -2.87 32.17
N PHE A 46 -14.07 -1.67 31.83
CA PHE A 46 -13.34 -0.74 30.96
C PHE A 46 -13.69 0.74 31.23
N ALA A 47 -12.76 1.62 30.85
CA ALA A 47 -12.79 3.03 31.25
C ALA A 47 -13.94 3.84 30.63
N GLN A 48 -14.46 3.44 29.45
CA GLN A 48 -15.59 4.12 28.80
C GLN A 48 -16.87 4.11 29.63
N LEU A 49 -16.99 3.21 30.61
CA LEU A 49 -18.11 3.13 31.53
C LEU A 49 -18.02 4.12 32.71
N LEU A 50 -16.83 4.67 32.99
CA LEU A 50 -16.62 5.57 34.12
C LEU A 50 -17.56 6.78 34.14
N PRO A 51 -17.77 7.52 33.03
CA PRO A 51 -18.69 8.64 32.99
C PRO A 51 -20.15 8.22 33.27
N LEU A 52 -20.57 7.08 32.73
CA LEU A 52 -21.94 6.56 32.87
C LEU A 52 -22.22 6.16 34.32
N ALA A 53 -21.30 5.42 34.92
CA ALA A 53 -21.42 5.00 36.32
C ALA A 53 -21.41 6.20 37.27
N ARG A 54 -20.45 7.13 37.10
CA ARG A 54 -20.36 8.35 37.92
C ARG A 54 -21.61 9.20 37.80
N HIS A 55 -22.17 9.35 36.63
CA HIS A 55 -23.42 10.08 36.39
C HIS A 55 -24.60 9.43 37.12
N ALA A 56 -24.74 8.11 37.05
CA ALA A 56 -25.81 7.38 37.72
C ALA A 56 -25.76 7.52 39.26
N PHE A 57 -24.57 7.44 39.86
CA PHE A 57 -24.41 7.66 41.29
C PHE A 57 -24.65 9.12 41.68
N ALA A 58 -24.25 10.09 40.86
CA ALA A 58 -24.55 11.51 41.10
C ALA A 58 -26.07 11.79 41.09
N GLN A 59 -26.83 11.11 40.18
CA GLN A 59 -28.27 11.22 40.17
C GLN A 59 -28.96 10.52 41.33
N ALA A 60 -28.44 9.39 41.82
CA ALA A 60 -28.98 8.68 42.97
C ALA A 60 -28.85 9.46 44.26
N GLY A 61 -27.97 10.44 44.36
CA GLY A 61 -27.69 11.23 45.53
C GLY A 61 -26.89 10.46 46.61
N GLY A 62 -26.44 11.17 47.64
CA GLY A 62 -25.63 10.56 48.68
C GLY A 62 -24.13 10.53 48.35
N TRP A 63 -23.39 9.69 49.10
CA TRP A 63 -21.95 9.53 48.90
C TRP A 63 -21.67 8.61 47.72
N SER A 64 -20.89 9.06 46.75
CA SER A 64 -20.44 8.24 45.62
C SER A 64 -19.26 7.37 46.06
N PRO A 65 -19.24 6.07 45.71
CA PRO A 65 -18.05 5.24 45.87
C PRO A 65 -16.94 5.68 44.93
N ARG A 66 -15.74 5.18 45.18
CA ARG A 66 -14.62 5.34 44.24
C ARG A 66 -14.81 4.43 43.03
N ILE A 67 -15.14 5.00 41.85
CA ILE A 67 -15.47 4.27 40.64
C ILE A 67 -14.30 4.32 39.67
N GLU A 68 -13.69 3.18 39.42
CA GLU A 68 -12.46 3.06 38.63
C GLU A 68 -12.43 1.74 37.83
N THR A 69 -11.46 1.59 36.92
CA THR A 69 -10.96 0.29 36.46
C THR A 69 -9.75 -0.11 37.30
N THR A 70 -9.31 -1.36 37.22
CA THR A 70 -8.06 -1.79 37.90
C THR A 70 -6.86 -0.94 37.48
N ARG A 71 -6.76 -0.56 36.19
CA ARG A 71 -5.68 0.28 35.65
C ARG A 71 -5.76 1.75 36.13
N THR A 72 -6.94 2.36 36.05
CA THR A 72 -7.11 3.75 36.49
C THR A 72 -6.94 3.88 38.00
N LEU A 73 -7.39 2.89 38.77
CA LEU A 73 -7.18 2.84 40.22
C LEU A 73 -5.69 2.73 40.55
N ALA A 74 -4.97 1.80 39.91
CA ALA A 74 -3.53 1.65 40.13
C ALA A 74 -2.75 2.92 39.79
N ALA A 75 -3.09 3.55 38.63
CA ALA A 75 -2.47 4.82 38.23
C ALA A 75 -2.69 5.97 39.20
N SER A 76 -3.87 6.04 39.82
CA SER A 76 -4.18 7.08 40.80
C SER A 76 -3.42 6.91 42.14
N LEU A 77 -2.85 5.74 42.39
CA LEU A 77 -2.01 5.44 43.56
C LEU A 77 -0.53 5.83 43.37
N GLY A 78 -0.17 6.24 42.17
CA GLY A 78 1.16 6.72 41.80
C GLY A 78 1.67 6.19 40.47
N PRO A 79 2.73 6.77 39.91
CA PRO A 79 3.28 6.32 38.63
C PRO A 79 3.86 4.89 38.74
N PRO A 80 3.91 4.12 37.66
CA PRO A 80 4.60 2.83 37.64
C PRO A 80 6.09 3.03 37.95
N ALA A 81 6.75 2.00 38.47
CA ALA A 81 8.19 2.00 38.60
C ALA A 81 8.82 2.12 37.19
N PRO A 82 9.83 3.00 37.02
CA PRO A 82 10.56 3.04 35.74
C PRO A 82 11.30 1.73 35.55
N ALA A 83 11.30 1.22 34.30
CA ALA A 83 12.07 0.05 33.95
C ALA A 83 13.58 0.36 34.02
N GLU A 84 14.36 -0.53 34.64
CA GLU A 84 15.81 -0.48 34.62
C GLU A 84 16.36 -1.06 33.30
N ARG A 85 17.66 -0.86 33.07
CA ARG A 85 18.29 -1.37 31.85
C ARG A 85 18.23 -2.90 31.80
N GLY A 86 17.63 -3.44 30.78
CA GLY A 86 17.43 -4.87 30.56
C GLY A 86 16.07 -5.40 30.98
N GLU A 87 15.27 -4.63 31.72
CA GLU A 87 13.89 -4.95 32.06
C GLU A 87 12.94 -4.64 30.90
N ILE A 88 11.75 -5.23 30.94
CA ILE A 88 10.66 -4.89 30.03
C ILE A 88 10.12 -3.50 30.38
N SER A 89 10.07 -2.62 29.39
CA SER A 89 9.55 -1.25 29.58
C SER A 89 8.09 -1.09 29.19
N PHE A 90 7.52 -2.05 28.45
CA PHE A 90 6.25 -1.96 27.72
C PHE A 90 6.21 -0.81 26.70
N ASP A 91 7.38 -0.30 26.34
CA ASP A 91 7.60 0.64 25.24
C ASP A 91 8.15 -0.13 24.03
N ALA A 92 7.32 -0.29 23.01
CA ALA A 92 7.68 -1.05 21.84
C ALA A 92 8.98 -0.57 21.17
N ALA A 93 9.25 0.73 21.20
CA ALA A 93 10.46 1.32 20.65
C ALA A 93 11.74 0.85 21.36
N VAL A 94 11.64 0.62 22.67
CA VAL A 94 12.76 0.17 23.51
C VAL A 94 12.85 -1.35 23.53
N ASP A 95 11.72 -2.01 23.75
CA ASP A 95 11.67 -3.45 24.00
C ASP A 95 12.10 -4.27 22.78
N THR A 96 11.79 -3.79 21.57
CA THR A 96 12.27 -4.41 20.33
C THR A 96 13.79 -4.39 20.22
N LEU A 97 14.42 -3.25 20.53
CA LEU A 97 15.88 -3.15 20.50
C LEU A 97 16.52 -4.04 21.58
N MET A 98 15.90 -4.08 22.75
CA MET A 98 16.35 -4.94 23.85
C MET A 98 16.24 -6.42 23.51
N ALA A 99 15.10 -6.88 22.99
CA ALA A 99 14.90 -8.25 22.56
C ALA A 99 15.90 -8.65 21.45
N ALA A 100 16.12 -7.77 20.45
CA ALA A 100 17.12 -8.00 19.42
C ALA A 100 18.53 -8.16 20.02
N GLN A 101 18.89 -7.37 21.02
CA GLN A 101 20.16 -7.49 21.72
C GLN A 101 20.23 -8.78 22.53
N LEU A 102 19.19 -9.14 23.31
CA LEU A 102 19.10 -10.37 24.07
C LEU A 102 19.27 -11.60 23.18
N LEU A 103 18.59 -11.63 22.02
CA LEU A 103 18.72 -12.73 21.09
C LEU A 103 20.11 -12.80 20.46
N ARG A 104 20.74 -11.68 20.12
CA ARG A 104 22.11 -11.64 19.56
C ARG A 104 23.18 -12.08 20.56
N THR A 105 22.97 -11.93 21.87
CA THR A 105 23.89 -12.41 22.89
C THR A 105 23.87 -13.93 23.03
N GLN A 106 22.84 -14.61 22.53
CA GLN A 106 22.82 -16.07 22.49
C GLN A 106 23.82 -16.60 21.45
N ALA A 107 24.49 -17.71 21.73
CA ALA A 107 25.51 -18.29 20.87
C ALA A 107 25.03 -18.57 19.42
N TRP A 108 23.72 -18.80 19.22
CA TRP A 108 23.10 -19.04 17.93
C TRP A 108 22.51 -17.76 17.28
N GLY A 109 22.27 -16.70 18.06
CA GLY A 109 21.48 -15.56 17.65
C GLY A 109 22.19 -14.63 16.65
N ALA A 110 23.48 -14.34 16.89
CA ALA A 110 24.27 -13.53 15.96
C ALA A 110 24.42 -14.20 14.59
N ALA A 111 24.65 -15.51 14.57
CA ALA A 111 24.73 -16.30 13.34
C ALA A 111 23.37 -16.36 12.60
N TRP A 112 22.25 -16.41 13.31
CA TRP A 112 20.92 -16.36 12.72
C TRP A 112 20.63 -15.00 12.11
N ALA A 113 20.84 -13.92 12.84
CA ALA A 113 20.65 -12.55 12.33
C ALA A 113 21.42 -12.26 11.03
N GLY A 114 22.61 -12.88 10.85
CA GLY A 114 23.40 -12.74 9.61
C GLY A 114 22.90 -13.61 8.45
N ARG A 115 22.34 -14.78 8.72
CA ARG A 115 21.88 -15.72 7.67
C ARG A 115 20.46 -15.47 7.20
N ASP A 116 19.58 -15.09 8.13
CA ASP A 116 18.16 -14.84 7.88
C ASP A 116 17.71 -13.63 8.70
N PRO A 117 17.97 -12.41 8.22
CA PRO A 117 17.58 -11.17 8.90
C PRO A 117 16.08 -11.07 9.14
N ARG A 118 15.25 -11.49 8.15
CA ARG A 118 13.78 -11.39 8.26
C ARG A 118 13.22 -12.35 9.31
N GLY A 119 13.67 -13.62 9.30
CA GLY A 119 13.27 -14.57 10.32
C GLY A 119 13.73 -14.16 11.71
N PHE A 120 14.91 -13.52 11.83
CA PHE A 120 15.39 -12.97 13.08
C PHE A 120 14.51 -11.82 13.59
N GLU A 121 14.11 -10.87 12.73
CA GLU A 121 13.20 -9.78 13.07
C GLU A 121 11.83 -10.30 13.52
N GLN A 122 11.28 -11.29 12.80
CA GLN A 122 10.04 -11.95 13.21
C GLN A 122 10.15 -12.62 14.59
N ALA A 123 11.27 -13.26 14.88
CA ALA A 123 11.51 -13.85 16.19
C ALA A 123 11.62 -12.79 17.30
N VAL A 124 12.23 -11.65 17.02
CA VAL A 124 12.26 -10.49 17.93
C VAL A 124 10.84 -10.05 18.29
N ASP A 125 9.97 -9.88 17.29
CA ASP A 125 8.57 -9.47 17.50
C ASP A 125 7.79 -10.50 18.32
N GLN A 126 7.97 -11.79 18.02
CA GLN A 126 7.34 -12.88 18.78
C GLN A 126 7.79 -12.93 20.23
N VAL A 127 9.10 -12.73 20.49
CA VAL A 127 9.64 -12.69 21.86
C VAL A 127 9.09 -11.47 22.63
N VAL A 128 9.04 -10.28 22.01
CA VAL A 128 8.48 -9.08 22.65
C VAL A 128 7.01 -9.30 23.01
N ALA A 129 6.19 -9.75 22.04
CA ALA A 129 4.76 -9.98 22.27
C ALA A 129 4.55 -11.01 23.38
N THR A 130 5.23 -12.16 23.31
CA THR A 130 5.09 -13.22 24.31
C THR A 130 5.57 -12.76 25.71
N ALA A 131 6.65 -12.00 25.79
CA ALA A 131 7.14 -11.49 27.06
C ALA A 131 6.16 -10.48 27.69
N HIS A 132 5.56 -9.59 26.89
CA HIS A 132 4.51 -8.68 27.32
C HIS A 132 3.29 -9.44 27.83
N ASP A 133 2.82 -10.45 27.10
CA ASP A 133 1.65 -11.25 27.48
C ASP A 133 1.89 -11.99 28.81
N ILE A 134 3.04 -12.66 28.96
CA ILE A 134 3.42 -13.35 30.19
C ILE A 134 3.54 -12.37 31.37
N ALA A 135 4.15 -11.21 31.17
CA ALA A 135 4.29 -10.19 32.20
C ALA A 135 2.93 -9.60 32.62
N HIS A 136 2.04 -9.37 31.66
CA HIS A 136 0.66 -8.91 31.94
C HIS A 136 -0.16 -9.97 32.69
N ALA A 137 -0.04 -11.25 32.33
CA ALA A 137 -0.70 -12.33 33.06
C ALA A 137 -0.19 -12.46 34.51
N ALA A 138 1.14 -12.34 34.69
CA ALA A 138 1.77 -12.35 36.01
C ALA A 138 1.33 -11.16 36.89
N ALA A 139 0.86 -10.05 36.33
CA ALA A 139 0.30 -8.92 37.07
C ALA A 139 -1.00 -9.27 37.82
N ALA A 140 -1.72 -10.33 37.41
CA ALA A 140 -2.88 -10.85 38.12
C ALA A 140 -2.51 -11.76 39.31
N VAL A 141 -1.24 -12.16 39.43
CA VAL A 141 -0.77 -12.98 40.54
C VAL A 141 -0.35 -12.08 41.70
N SER A 142 -0.76 -12.42 42.93
CA SER A 142 -0.39 -11.60 44.10
C SER A 142 1.12 -11.48 44.28
N PRO A 143 1.64 -10.36 44.75
CA PRO A 143 3.08 -10.17 44.94
C PRO A 143 3.74 -11.27 45.76
N ALA A 144 3.04 -11.81 46.76
CA ALA A 144 3.54 -12.88 47.63
C ALA A 144 3.72 -14.22 46.91
N GLU A 145 2.92 -14.51 45.88
CA GLU A 145 2.94 -15.78 45.14
C GLU A 145 3.71 -15.69 43.81
N ARG A 146 4.13 -14.51 43.42
CA ARG A 146 4.75 -14.27 42.09
C ARG A 146 6.06 -15.04 41.90
N SER A 147 6.88 -15.20 42.93
CA SER A 147 8.11 -16.01 42.87
C SER A 147 7.81 -17.49 42.59
N ALA A 148 6.79 -18.03 43.23
CA ALA A 148 6.35 -19.41 42.97
C ALA A 148 5.72 -19.59 41.58
N HIS A 149 5.01 -18.55 41.09
CA HIS A 149 4.50 -18.51 39.72
C HIS A 149 5.64 -18.61 38.69
N TRP A 150 6.68 -17.80 38.83
CA TRP A 150 7.84 -17.85 37.93
C TRP A 150 8.58 -19.21 37.99
N SER A 151 8.65 -19.84 39.15
CA SER A 151 9.25 -21.17 39.28
C SER A 151 8.47 -22.24 38.51
N ARG A 152 7.15 -22.26 38.66
CA ARG A 152 6.24 -23.15 37.89
C ARG A 152 6.31 -22.88 36.38
N ALA A 153 6.33 -21.59 35.95
CA ALA A 153 6.45 -21.21 34.56
C ALA A 153 7.76 -21.72 33.92
N ARG A 154 8.87 -21.66 34.67
CA ARG A 154 10.15 -22.22 34.22
C ARG A 154 10.10 -23.74 34.06
N GLU A 155 9.47 -24.44 35.00
CA GLU A 155 9.28 -25.91 34.89
C GLU A 155 8.43 -26.27 33.67
N LEU A 156 7.35 -25.53 33.41
CA LEU A 156 6.47 -25.72 32.28
C LEU A 156 7.17 -25.55 30.92
N LEU A 157 8.06 -24.58 30.79
CA LEU A 157 8.81 -24.28 29.57
C LEU A 157 10.21 -24.94 29.53
N ALA A 158 10.56 -25.80 30.49
CA ALA A 158 11.86 -26.47 30.56
C ALA A 158 12.17 -27.42 29.39
N PRO A 159 11.19 -28.23 28.85
CA PRO A 159 11.50 -29.19 27.79
C PRO A 159 11.83 -28.50 26.47
N LEU A 160 13.09 -28.61 26.00
CA LEU A 160 13.56 -28.00 24.74
C LEU A 160 13.65 -29.02 23.58
N ALA A 161 13.48 -30.31 23.82
CA ALA A 161 13.60 -31.36 22.80
C ALA A 161 12.27 -31.62 22.06
N GLY A 162 12.35 -32.13 20.82
CA GLY A 162 11.21 -32.55 20.01
C GLY A 162 10.64 -31.43 19.09
N PRO A 163 9.51 -31.69 18.41
CA PRO A 163 8.91 -30.74 17.49
C PRO A 163 8.64 -29.39 18.16
N GLY A 164 8.89 -28.25 17.45
CA GLY A 164 8.72 -26.90 17.98
C GLY A 164 9.81 -26.46 18.98
N ALA A 165 10.98 -27.10 19.00
CA ALA A 165 12.08 -26.77 19.90
C ALA A 165 12.52 -25.29 19.80
N SER A 166 12.54 -24.72 18.60
CA SER A 166 12.86 -23.30 18.38
C SER A 166 11.84 -22.36 19.02
N ALA A 167 10.55 -22.63 18.85
CA ALA A 167 9.49 -21.83 19.49
C ALA A 167 9.59 -21.89 21.02
N ARG A 168 9.83 -23.09 21.59
CA ARG A 168 10.03 -23.24 23.05
C ARG A 168 11.28 -22.51 23.55
N LEU A 169 12.37 -22.51 22.78
CA LEU A 169 13.57 -21.75 23.14
C LEU A 169 13.27 -20.25 23.20
N LEU A 170 12.56 -19.71 22.19
CA LEU A 170 12.15 -18.31 22.18
C LEU A 170 11.15 -18.00 23.31
N ALA A 171 10.17 -18.88 23.57
CA ALA A 171 9.24 -18.75 24.69
C ALA A 171 9.97 -18.69 26.04
N ARG A 172 11.05 -19.49 26.20
CA ARG A 172 11.86 -19.45 27.41
C ARG A 172 12.65 -18.15 27.55
N VAL A 173 13.19 -17.62 26.45
CA VAL A 173 13.84 -16.28 26.47
C VAL A 173 12.80 -15.22 26.86
N ALA A 174 11.60 -15.28 26.29
CA ALA A 174 10.51 -14.35 26.63
C ALA A 174 10.11 -14.46 28.11
N LEU A 175 10.01 -15.69 28.66
CA LEU A 175 9.69 -15.91 30.08
C LEU A 175 10.76 -15.34 31.01
N GLU A 176 12.06 -15.65 30.75
CA GLU A 176 13.12 -15.11 31.61
C GLU A 176 13.15 -13.59 31.57
N TRP A 177 12.93 -13.00 30.42
CA TRP A 177 12.84 -11.54 30.29
C TRP A 177 11.59 -10.99 31.00
N ALA A 178 10.40 -11.64 30.84
CA ALA A 178 9.17 -11.26 31.55
C ALA A 178 9.34 -11.34 33.09
N SER A 179 10.09 -12.31 33.57
CA SER A 179 10.35 -12.45 35.02
C SER A 179 11.24 -11.34 35.62
N MET A 180 11.91 -10.56 34.74
CA MET A 180 12.70 -9.37 35.10
C MET A 180 11.90 -8.06 34.91
N ALA A 181 10.59 -8.14 34.58
CA ALA A 181 9.78 -6.92 34.48
C ALA A 181 9.66 -6.22 35.84
N PRO A 182 9.61 -4.86 35.85
CA PRO A 182 9.40 -4.13 37.07
C PRO A 182 8.06 -4.49 37.71
N PRO A 183 7.90 -4.36 39.05
CA PRO A 183 6.63 -4.63 39.70
C PRO A 183 5.49 -3.84 39.03
N PRO A 184 4.40 -4.48 38.59
CA PRO A 184 3.29 -3.79 37.94
C PRO A 184 2.61 -2.82 38.91
N ALA A 185 2.14 -1.68 38.41
CA ALA A 185 1.45 -0.68 39.21
C ALA A 185 0.23 -1.26 39.96
N THR A 186 -0.38 -2.31 39.40
CA THR A 186 -1.51 -3.04 39.99
C THR A 186 -1.19 -3.78 41.27
N ASP A 187 0.09 -4.01 41.60
CA ASP A 187 0.50 -4.60 42.89
C ASP A 187 0.01 -3.80 44.08
N ARG A 188 -0.12 -2.48 43.93
CA ARG A 188 -0.62 -1.58 44.96
C ARG A 188 -2.08 -1.87 45.34
N LEU A 189 -2.84 -2.47 44.44
CA LEU A 189 -4.25 -2.83 44.69
C LEU A 189 -4.38 -3.89 45.78
N PHE A 190 -3.42 -4.81 45.89
CA PHE A 190 -3.41 -5.85 46.93
C PHE A 190 -3.17 -5.28 48.35
N ALA A 191 -2.64 -4.08 48.42
CA ALA A 191 -2.44 -3.37 49.70
C ALA A 191 -3.65 -2.53 50.12
N LEU A 192 -4.61 -2.27 49.21
CA LEU A 192 -5.80 -1.48 49.50
C LEU A 192 -6.73 -2.21 50.48
N ARG A 193 -7.37 -1.45 51.36
CA ARG A 193 -8.35 -1.95 52.33
C ARG A 193 -9.62 -1.08 52.28
N PRO A 194 -10.39 -1.16 51.18
CA PRO A 194 -11.66 -0.42 51.12
C PRO A 194 -12.70 -1.02 52.09
N SER A 195 -13.77 -0.28 52.38
CA SER A 195 -14.91 -0.78 53.13
C SER A 195 -15.63 -1.96 52.41
N ALA A 196 -15.61 -1.97 51.12
CA ALA A 196 -16.05 -3.08 50.25
C ALA A 196 -15.41 -3.03 48.87
N TRP A 197 -15.29 -4.19 48.25
CA TRP A 197 -15.02 -4.33 46.81
C TRP A 197 -16.32 -4.62 46.07
N ILE A 198 -16.63 -3.84 45.10
CA ILE A 198 -17.79 -4.02 44.22
C ILE A 198 -17.31 -4.20 42.78
N VAL A 199 -17.61 -5.30 42.14
CA VAL A 199 -17.12 -5.62 40.80
C VAL A 199 -18.31 -5.74 39.87
N VAL A 200 -18.38 -4.87 38.86
CA VAL A 200 -19.33 -5.02 37.74
C VAL A 200 -18.63 -5.85 36.67
N GLN A 201 -19.14 -7.07 36.47
CA GLN A 201 -18.55 -8.05 35.56
C GLN A 201 -19.33 -8.14 34.26
N ALA A 202 -18.67 -8.00 33.13
CA ALA A 202 -19.23 -8.21 31.80
C ALA A 202 -18.14 -8.73 30.84
N GLY A 203 -18.50 -9.69 29.99
CA GLY A 203 -17.57 -10.34 29.06
C GLY A 203 -16.67 -11.38 29.73
N GLY A 204 -17.12 -11.95 30.83
CA GLY A 204 -16.39 -12.94 31.62
C GLY A 204 -15.65 -12.33 32.81
N ALA A 205 -14.97 -13.20 33.56
CA ALA A 205 -14.24 -12.83 34.76
C ALA A 205 -12.83 -12.29 34.41
N ASP A 206 -12.49 -11.11 34.93
CA ASP A 206 -11.13 -10.57 34.91
C ASP A 206 -10.26 -11.26 35.98
N ALA A 207 -9.09 -11.80 35.56
CA ALA A 207 -8.23 -12.58 36.45
C ALA A 207 -7.71 -11.76 37.65
N LEU A 208 -7.33 -10.48 37.45
CA LEU A 208 -6.90 -9.60 38.53
C LEU A 208 -8.06 -9.25 39.49
N CYS A 209 -9.24 -8.92 38.95
CA CYS A 209 -10.43 -8.69 39.76
C CYS A 209 -10.81 -9.92 40.60
N THR A 210 -10.74 -11.11 40.01
CA THR A 210 -11.00 -12.37 40.73
C THR A 210 -10.02 -12.55 41.88
N ARG A 211 -8.73 -12.34 41.61
CA ARG A 211 -7.70 -12.45 42.66
C ARG A 211 -7.88 -11.43 43.78
N LEU A 212 -8.24 -10.19 43.46
CA LEU A 212 -8.53 -9.16 44.47
C LEU A 212 -9.75 -9.53 45.32
N GLN A 213 -10.76 -10.20 44.73
CA GLN A 213 -11.91 -10.73 45.48
C GLN A 213 -11.51 -11.85 46.43
N ASP A 214 -10.67 -12.79 45.98
CA ASP A 214 -10.23 -13.94 46.79
C ASP A 214 -9.35 -13.51 47.97
N ASP A 215 -8.51 -12.49 47.76
CA ASP A 215 -7.60 -11.94 48.81
C ASP A 215 -8.29 -10.85 49.64
N ALA A 216 -9.55 -10.52 49.39
CA ALA A 216 -10.29 -9.48 50.12
C ALA A 216 -10.52 -9.83 51.59
N LEU A 217 -10.38 -8.84 52.45
CA LEU A 217 -10.76 -8.93 53.85
C LEU A 217 -12.13 -8.25 54.13
N ALA A 218 -12.52 -7.32 53.28
CA ALA A 218 -13.79 -6.61 53.32
C ALA A 218 -14.88 -7.34 52.48
N PRO A 219 -16.19 -7.10 52.73
CA PRO A 219 -17.26 -7.67 51.92
C PRO A 219 -17.06 -7.39 50.42
N VAL A 220 -17.44 -8.37 49.59
CA VAL A 220 -17.35 -8.31 48.13
C VAL A 220 -18.74 -8.47 47.52
N LEU A 221 -19.13 -7.56 46.64
CA LEU A 221 -20.27 -7.72 45.75
C LEU A 221 -19.77 -7.89 44.31
N VAL A 222 -20.25 -8.95 43.64
CA VAL A 222 -20.04 -9.16 42.20
C VAL A 222 -21.39 -9.06 41.50
N ILE A 223 -21.52 -8.09 40.59
CA ILE A 223 -22.72 -7.93 39.75
C ILE A 223 -22.38 -8.48 38.38
N GLY A 224 -22.97 -9.65 38.05
CA GLY A 224 -22.78 -10.28 36.75
C GLY A 224 -23.80 -9.77 35.75
N ALA A 225 -23.30 -9.25 34.63
CA ALA A 225 -24.14 -8.73 33.55
C ALA A 225 -24.29 -9.75 32.38
N ASP A 226 -23.48 -10.80 32.38
CA ASP A 226 -23.47 -11.80 31.33
C ASP A 226 -24.67 -12.72 31.37
N ALA A 227 -25.05 -13.29 30.20
CA ALA A 227 -26.05 -14.34 30.12
C ALA A 227 -25.57 -15.61 30.87
N PRO A 228 -26.46 -16.43 31.43
CA PRO A 228 -26.12 -17.76 31.89
C PRO A 228 -25.54 -18.62 30.74
N ASP A 229 -24.60 -19.53 31.04
CA ASP A 229 -23.94 -20.37 30.03
C ASP A 229 -24.91 -21.28 29.26
N ASP A 230 -25.97 -21.73 29.90
CA ASP A 230 -27.04 -22.56 29.33
C ASP A 230 -28.06 -21.73 28.52
N GLU A 231 -28.12 -20.43 28.70
CA GLU A 231 -29.02 -19.50 28.00
C GLU A 231 -28.27 -18.32 27.34
N PRO A 232 -27.34 -18.53 26.43
CA PRO A 232 -26.45 -17.48 25.92
C PRO A 232 -27.17 -16.32 25.21
N PHE A 233 -28.44 -16.54 24.80
CA PHE A 233 -29.24 -15.50 24.11
C PHE A 233 -30.43 -15.01 24.95
N SER A 234 -30.45 -15.31 26.26
CA SER A 234 -31.52 -14.85 27.19
C SER A 234 -31.55 -13.31 27.31
N LEU A 235 -30.48 -12.61 26.93
CA LEU A 235 -30.39 -11.14 27.02
C LEU A 235 -31.09 -10.41 25.87
N ILE A 236 -31.60 -11.13 24.84
CA ILE A 236 -32.25 -10.47 23.71
C ILE A 236 -33.54 -9.79 24.17
N ASP A 237 -33.70 -8.52 23.89
CA ASP A 237 -34.94 -7.79 24.16
C ASP A 237 -36.07 -8.37 23.30
N SER A 238 -37.21 -8.65 23.93
CA SER A 238 -38.40 -9.15 23.25
C SER A 238 -38.92 -8.19 22.16
N ALA A 239 -38.71 -6.90 22.32
CA ALA A 239 -39.02 -5.86 21.33
C ALA A 239 -37.94 -5.68 20.25
N CYS A 240 -36.76 -6.29 20.42
CA CYS A 240 -35.70 -6.22 19.44
C CYS A 240 -36.04 -7.03 18.19
N ALA A 241 -35.98 -6.44 17.03
CA ALA A 241 -36.13 -7.09 15.72
C ALA A 241 -34.80 -7.04 14.98
N PRO A 242 -33.89 -8.00 15.24
CA PRO A 242 -32.57 -7.98 14.59
C PRO A 242 -32.72 -8.18 13.08
N ALA A 243 -32.05 -7.34 12.33
CA ALA A 243 -32.05 -7.36 10.87
C ALA A 243 -30.74 -7.93 10.31
N ILE A 244 -30.79 -8.48 9.10
CA ILE A 244 -29.64 -8.99 8.38
C ILE A 244 -29.62 -8.47 6.95
N VAL A 245 -28.42 -8.13 6.48
CA VAL A 245 -28.12 -7.76 5.10
C VAL A 245 -27.07 -8.73 4.57
N VAL A 246 -27.33 -9.30 3.40
CA VAL A 246 -26.38 -10.14 2.69
C VAL A 246 -25.92 -9.41 1.45
N CYS A 247 -24.68 -8.97 1.46
CA CYS A 247 -24.05 -8.13 0.44
C CYS A 247 -23.28 -8.97 -0.58
N GLU A 248 -23.15 -8.48 -1.79
CA GLU A 248 -22.44 -9.19 -2.87
C GLU A 248 -20.94 -8.89 -2.86
N SER A 249 -20.52 -7.72 -2.38
CA SER A 249 -19.13 -7.28 -2.40
C SER A 249 -18.74 -6.50 -1.13
N PHE A 250 -17.44 -6.25 -0.98
CA PHE A 250 -16.90 -5.40 0.08
C PHE A 250 -17.49 -3.98 0.05
N GLU A 251 -17.61 -3.37 -1.12
CA GLU A 251 -18.13 -2.01 -1.26
C GLU A 251 -19.65 -1.96 -1.03
N ASP A 252 -20.37 -2.99 -1.43
CA ASP A 252 -21.80 -3.14 -1.14
C ASP A 252 -22.02 -3.25 0.37
N GLU A 253 -21.24 -4.07 1.08
CA GLU A 253 -21.32 -4.16 2.53
C GLU A 253 -20.97 -2.83 3.23
N ALA A 254 -19.93 -2.12 2.76
CA ALA A 254 -19.54 -0.83 3.31
C ALA A 254 -20.63 0.23 3.10
N SER A 255 -21.22 0.27 1.91
CA SER A 255 -22.29 1.22 1.55
C SER A 255 -23.57 0.92 2.33
N SER A 256 -23.96 -0.36 2.42
CA SER A 256 -25.14 -0.78 3.18
C SER A 256 -24.97 -0.52 4.67
N ALA A 257 -23.76 -0.72 5.23
CA ALA A 257 -23.49 -0.40 6.64
C ALA A 257 -23.58 1.11 6.91
N ALA A 258 -23.05 1.94 6.01
CA ALA A 258 -23.19 3.39 6.11
C ALA A 258 -24.65 3.84 6.00
N ALA A 259 -25.43 3.25 5.07
CA ALA A 259 -26.85 3.52 4.89
C ALA A 259 -27.66 3.12 6.15
N ALA A 260 -27.39 1.95 6.75
CA ALA A 260 -28.03 1.53 7.99
C ALA A 260 -27.75 2.50 9.15
N VAL A 261 -26.52 2.98 9.29
CA VAL A 261 -26.17 4.00 10.29
C VAL A 261 -26.95 5.28 10.03
N LEU A 262 -26.97 5.78 8.78
CA LEU A 262 -27.70 7.00 8.41
C LEU A 262 -29.19 6.87 8.66
N GLU A 263 -29.80 5.71 8.37
CA GLU A 263 -31.21 5.45 8.64
C GLU A 263 -31.53 5.58 10.14
N HIS A 264 -30.71 4.96 11.03
CA HIS A 264 -30.86 5.10 12.47
C HIS A 264 -30.77 6.56 12.92
N LEU A 265 -29.79 7.32 12.41
CA LEU A 265 -29.64 8.74 12.72
C LEU A 265 -30.83 9.58 12.24
N CYS A 266 -31.37 9.31 11.04
CA CYS A 266 -32.56 9.98 10.51
C CYS A 266 -33.82 9.71 11.36
N ARG A 267 -33.89 8.56 12.02
CA ARG A 267 -34.96 8.21 12.98
C ARG A 267 -34.74 8.81 14.37
N GLY A 268 -33.63 9.51 14.60
CA GLY A 268 -33.24 10.03 15.92
C GLY A 268 -32.73 8.96 16.87
N GLU A 269 -32.40 7.77 16.37
CA GLU A 269 -31.86 6.65 17.14
C GLU A 269 -30.36 6.85 17.33
N GLN A 270 -29.95 7.58 18.37
CA GLN A 270 -28.54 7.87 18.68
C GLN A 270 -28.25 7.76 20.18
N PRO A 271 -27.00 7.42 20.59
CA PRO A 271 -25.85 7.11 19.73
C PRO A 271 -25.95 5.74 19.06
N VAL A 272 -25.37 5.61 17.86
CA VAL A 272 -25.25 4.35 17.14
C VAL A 272 -23.87 3.75 17.37
N ALA A 273 -23.76 2.46 17.70
CA ALA A 273 -22.48 1.75 17.69
C ALA A 273 -22.23 1.12 16.31
N LEU A 274 -21.06 1.35 15.75
CA LEU A 274 -20.53 0.63 14.60
C LEU A 274 -19.43 -0.31 15.10
N ILE A 275 -19.70 -1.62 15.06
CA ILE A 275 -18.79 -2.62 15.62
C ILE A 275 -17.65 -2.92 14.66
N ALA A 276 -16.42 -2.76 15.14
CA ALA A 276 -15.22 -2.88 14.32
C ALA A 276 -14.61 -4.29 14.42
N GLN A 277 -15.25 -5.28 13.77
CA GLN A 277 -14.69 -6.64 13.62
C GLN A 277 -13.73 -6.69 12.43
N ASP A 278 -14.17 -6.25 11.25
CA ASP A 278 -13.29 -6.00 10.10
C ASP A 278 -12.87 -4.52 10.06
N ARG A 279 -11.63 -4.25 10.48
CA ARG A 279 -11.11 -2.86 10.55
C ARG A 279 -11.00 -2.18 9.19
N VAL A 280 -10.73 -2.95 8.13
CA VAL A 280 -10.60 -2.40 6.78
C VAL A 280 -11.97 -1.95 6.28
N LEU A 281 -12.98 -2.80 6.49
CA LEU A 281 -14.37 -2.51 6.16
C LEU A 281 -14.89 -1.28 6.93
N VAL A 282 -14.69 -1.27 8.24
CA VAL A 282 -15.15 -0.15 9.09
C VAL A 282 -14.45 1.15 8.74
N ARG A 283 -13.18 1.12 8.35
CA ARG A 283 -12.49 2.31 7.84
C ARG A 283 -13.14 2.85 6.55
N ARG A 284 -13.60 1.93 5.69
CA ARG A 284 -14.35 2.33 4.47
C ARG A 284 -15.71 2.92 4.82
N VAL A 285 -16.46 2.27 5.73
CA VAL A 285 -17.75 2.79 6.25
C VAL A 285 -17.55 4.19 6.84
N ARG A 286 -16.52 4.37 7.67
CA ARG A 286 -16.16 5.68 8.23
C ARG A 286 -15.97 6.73 7.14
N ALA A 287 -15.21 6.43 6.09
CA ALA A 287 -14.98 7.37 4.99
C ALA A 287 -16.28 7.76 4.26
N LEU A 288 -17.25 6.85 4.17
CA LEU A 288 -18.58 7.13 3.61
C LEU A 288 -19.39 8.06 4.53
N LEU A 289 -19.34 7.82 5.84
CA LEU A 289 -20.01 8.65 6.85
C LEU A 289 -19.38 10.05 6.97
N ASP A 290 -18.05 10.14 6.93
CA ASP A 290 -17.30 11.42 6.92
C ASP A 290 -17.74 12.31 5.74
N ARG A 291 -18.00 11.72 4.56
CA ARG A 291 -18.53 12.44 3.39
C ARG A 291 -19.94 13.00 3.59
N GLN A 292 -20.70 12.43 4.51
CA GLN A 292 -22.02 12.89 4.92
C GLN A 292 -21.96 13.82 6.15
N HIS A 293 -20.76 14.20 6.59
CA HIS A 293 -20.52 15.05 7.75
C HIS A 293 -21.13 14.51 9.06
N VAL A 294 -21.14 13.19 9.21
CA VAL A 294 -21.59 12.55 10.46
C VAL A 294 -20.50 12.65 11.52
N GLY A 295 -20.86 13.12 12.71
CA GLY A 295 -19.94 13.19 13.85
C GLY A 295 -19.58 11.79 14.36
N LEU A 296 -18.28 11.45 14.35
CA LEU A 296 -17.74 10.14 14.65
C LEU A 296 -16.80 10.18 15.87
N LEU A 297 -16.92 9.18 16.74
CA LEU A 297 -15.93 8.84 17.76
C LEU A 297 -15.34 7.46 17.44
N ASP A 298 -14.09 7.42 17.00
CA ASP A 298 -13.40 6.16 16.69
C ASP A 298 -12.50 5.76 17.88
N GLU A 299 -12.96 4.79 18.66
CA GLU A 299 -12.21 4.25 19.81
C GLU A 299 -11.19 3.17 19.39
N THR A 300 -11.30 2.65 18.18
CA THR A 300 -10.39 1.61 17.65
C THR A 300 -9.15 2.21 17.02
N GLY A 301 -9.31 3.28 16.23
CA GLY A 301 -8.26 3.86 15.42
C GLY A 301 -7.69 2.87 14.40
N TRP A 302 -6.54 3.23 13.84
CA TRP A 302 -5.80 2.36 12.90
C TRP A 302 -4.30 2.49 13.11
N LYS A 303 -3.52 1.62 12.46
CA LYS A 303 -2.07 1.64 12.58
C LYS A 303 -1.50 2.99 12.16
N LEU A 304 -0.61 3.55 12.98
CA LEU A 304 0.04 4.83 12.70
C LEU A 304 0.87 4.77 11.40
N SER A 305 1.46 3.60 11.09
CA SER A 305 2.18 3.30 9.84
C SER A 305 1.35 3.58 8.58
N THR A 306 0.03 3.41 8.63
CA THR A 306 -0.88 3.61 7.49
C THR A 306 -1.33 5.06 7.30
N THR A 307 -0.83 5.99 8.12
CA THR A 307 -1.14 7.42 7.98
C THR A 307 -0.24 8.08 6.93
N ARG A 308 -0.74 9.15 6.33
CA ARG A 308 0.05 9.95 5.39
C ARG A 308 1.32 10.51 6.04
N ALA A 309 1.24 10.88 7.31
CA ALA A 309 2.39 11.40 8.07
C ALA A 309 3.51 10.36 8.20
N ALA A 310 3.16 9.12 8.53
CA ALA A 310 4.11 8.01 8.58
C ALA A 310 4.69 7.70 7.20
N ALA A 311 3.83 7.66 6.15
CA ALA A 311 4.27 7.42 4.78
C ALA A 311 5.29 8.45 4.30
N GLN A 312 5.16 9.73 4.67
CA GLN A 312 6.14 10.78 4.35
C GLN A 312 7.52 10.51 4.97
N VAL A 313 7.55 10.09 6.23
CA VAL A 313 8.80 9.74 6.91
C VAL A 313 9.44 8.51 6.28
N MET A 314 8.66 7.47 5.99
CA MET A 314 9.15 6.24 5.38
C MET A 314 9.64 6.48 3.93
N ALA A 315 8.97 7.32 3.16
CA ALA A 315 9.41 7.69 1.82
C ALA A 315 10.76 8.44 1.84
N LEU A 316 10.96 9.37 2.79
CA LEU A 316 12.26 10.02 3.00
C LEU A 316 13.36 9.00 3.31
N LEU A 317 13.08 8.06 4.23
CA LEU A 317 14.04 7.01 4.61
C LEU A 317 14.32 6.05 3.44
N ALA A 318 13.32 5.72 2.63
CA ALA A 318 13.51 4.90 1.43
C ALA A 318 14.43 5.60 0.41
N ALA A 319 14.20 6.90 0.16
CA ALA A 319 15.04 7.70 -0.73
C ALA A 319 16.48 7.90 -0.21
N ALA A 320 16.69 7.81 1.11
CA ALA A 320 18.02 7.98 1.72
C ALA A 320 18.87 6.68 1.72
N ARG A 321 18.35 5.55 1.23
CA ARG A 321 19.13 4.31 1.11
C ARG A 321 20.26 4.46 0.09
N GLY A 322 21.40 3.86 0.36
CA GLY A 322 22.54 3.91 -0.54
C GLY A 322 22.33 3.22 -1.89
N ASP A 323 21.37 2.30 -1.97
CA ASP A 323 20.93 1.56 -3.15
C ASP A 323 19.56 2.04 -3.68
N ALA A 324 19.12 3.23 -3.27
CA ALA A 324 17.78 3.72 -3.60
C ALA A 324 17.61 3.94 -5.11
N ARG A 325 16.52 3.41 -5.64
CA ARG A 325 16.08 3.64 -7.02
C ARG A 325 15.53 5.05 -7.17
N ILE A 326 15.46 5.52 -8.39
CA ILE A 326 15.01 6.88 -8.69
C ILE A 326 13.51 7.10 -8.36
N ASP A 327 12.69 6.07 -8.44
CA ASP A 327 11.29 6.09 -8.07
C ASP A 327 11.09 6.46 -6.58
N ALA A 328 11.92 5.93 -5.67
CA ALA A 328 11.89 6.29 -4.25
C ALA A 328 12.13 7.80 -4.00
N LEU A 329 12.97 8.46 -4.83
CA LEU A 329 13.13 9.91 -4.77
C LEU A 329 11.82 10.62 -5.11
N PHE A 330 11.15 10.22 -6.19
CA PHE A 330 9.91 10.86 -6.62
C PHE A 330 8.76 10.56 -5.68
N ASP A 331 8.67 9.37 -5.11
CA ASP A 331 7.71 9.02 -4.06
C ASP A 331 7.85 9.95 -2.85
N TRP A 332 9.09 10.17 -2.39
CA TRP A 332 9.34 11.12 -1.31
C TRP A 332 8.98 12.57 -1.72
N LEU A 333 9.45 13.06 -2.86
CA LEU A 333 9.20 14.43 -3.30
C LEU A 333 7.69 14.70 -3.53
N ARG A 334 6.91 13.69 -3.92
CA ARG A 334 5.46 13.78 -4.11
C ARG A 334 4.66 13.56 -2.83
N SER A 335 5.18 12.80 -1.87
CA SER A 335 4.46 12.42 -0.65
C SER A 335 4.21 13.60 0.31
N GLY A 336 5.07 14.62 0.26
CA GLY A 336 5.09 15.72 1.21
C GLY A 336 4.55 17.03 0.66
N THR A 337 3.80 17.78 1.47
CA THR A 337 3.37 19.16 1.15
C THR A 337 4.54 20.15 1.09
N ALA A 338 5.68 19.80 1.69
CA ALA A 338 6.90 20.62 1.68
C ALA A 338 7.44 20.93 0.25
N TRP A 339 7.19 20.02 -0.70
CA TRP A 339 7.63 20.13 -2.10
C TRP A 339 6.48 20.55 -3.06
N SER A 340 5.30 20.89 -2.55
CA SER A 340 4.11 21.17 -3.36
C SER A 340 3.87 22.67 -3.62
N ALA A 341 4.80 23.55 -3.26
CA ALA A 341 4.68 24.99 -3.51
C ALA A 341 4.62 25.31 -5.02
N PRO A 342 3.90 26.37 -5.45
CA PRO A 342 3.88 26.82 -6.84
C PRO A 342 5.30 27.02 -7.36
N GLY A 343 5.64 26.47 -8.53
CA GLY A 343 6.97 26.48 -9.10
C GLY A 343 7.81 25.24 -8.75
N GLN A 344 7.58 24.59 -7.62
CA GLN A 344 8.23 23.29 -7.31
C GLN A 344 7.60 22.15 -8.11
N ALA A 345 6.31 22.22 -8.43
CA ALA A 345 5.66 21.24 -9.31
C ALA A 345 6.31 21.24 -10.71
N VAL A 346 6.65 22.43 -11.24
CA VAL A 346 7.35 22.55 -12.52
C VAL A 346 8.77 21.99 -12.41
N ALA A 347 9.48 22.28 -11.32
CA ALA A 347 10.80 21.75 -11.08
C ALA A 347 10.81 20.22 -10.93
N LEU A 348 9.80 19.67 -10.26
CA LEU A 348 9.60 18.22 -10.11
C LEU A 348 9.35 17.55 -11.45
N ALA A 349 8.44 18.10 -12.27
CA ALA A 349 8.16 17.59 -13.60
C ALA A 349 9.41 17.66 -14.51
N ALA A 350 10.19 18.75 -14.43
CA ALA A 350 11.43 18.89 -15.18
C ALA A 350 12.50 17.89 -14.73
N LEU A 351 12.62 17.63 -13.42
CA LEU A 351 13.54 16.63 -12.88
C LEU A 351 13.15 15.23 -13.33
N GLU A 352 11.88 14.90 -13.25
CA GLU A 352 11.35 13.61 -13.69
C GLU A 352 11.56 13.39 -15.19
N SER A 353 11.23 14.37 -16.02
CA SER A 353 11.46 14.31 -17.46
C SER A 353 12.95 14.11 -17.79
N ALA A 354 13.85 14.79 -17.08
CA ALA A 354 15.30 14.63 -17.27
C ALA A 354 15.77 13.22 -16.88
N CYS A 355 15.24 12.65 -15.79
CA CYS A 355 15.55 11.27 -15.37
C CYS A 355 15.06 10.24 -16.38
N ARG A 356 13.84 10.38 -16.91
CA ARG A 356 13.28 9.50 -17.95
C ARG A 356 14.12 9.55 -19.23
N GLN A 357 14.41 10.75 -19.71
CA GLN A 357 15.18 10.94 -20.95
C GLN A 357 16.60 10.35 -20.90
N ARG A 358 17.17 10.23 -19.71
CA ARG A 358 18.54 9.74 -19.48
C ARG A 358 18.59 8.35 -18.87
N HIS A 359 17.44 7.69 -18.71
CA HIS A 359 17.33 6.35 -18.10
C HIS A 359 18.06 6.25 -16.76
N VAL A 360 17.87 7.25 -15.88
CA VAL A 360 18.49 7.26 -14.55
C VAL A 360 17.76 6.29 -13.64
N ALA A 361 18.34 5.12 -13.39
CA ALA A 361 17.73 4.06 -12.58
C ALA A 361 17.91 4.26 -11.05
N SER A 362 18.97 4.94 -10.61
CA SER A 362 19.28 5.10 -9.20
C SER A 362 19.60 6.54 -8.81
N ILE A 363 19.34 6.87 -7.53
CA ILE A 363 19.62 8.22 -6.99
C ILE A 363 21.12 8.55 -7.07
N VAL A 364 21.99 7.55 -6.91
CA VAL A 364 23.45 7.72 -6.95
C VAL A 364 23.92 8.10 -8.35
N ALA A 365 23.25 7.64 -9.40
CA ALA A 365 23.57 7.96 -10.79
C ALA A 365 23.14 9.39 -11.20
N LEU A 366 22.35 10.07 -10.38
CA LEU A 366 21.82 11.40 -10.72
C LEU A 366 22.90 12.49 -10.56
N ASN A 367 23.41 12.98 -11.67
CA ASN A 367 24.46 14.00 -11.70
C ASN A 367 23.88 15.41 -11.80
N HIS A 368 24.15 16.25 -10.79
CA HIS A 368 23.69 17.64 -10.75
C HIS A 368 24.14 18.48 -11.97
N ALA A 369 25.35 18.24 -12.47
CA ALA A 369 25.92 19.03 -13.58
C ALA A 369 25.20 18.85 -14.93
N GLU A 370 24.43 17.78 -15.04
CA GLU A 370 23.67 17.42 -16.24
C GLU A 370 22.22 17.91 -16.22
N LEU A 371 21.78 18.48 -15.12
CA LEU A 371 20.40 18.96 -14.97
C LEU A 371 20.30 20.46 -15.25
N GLU A 372 19.30 20.83 -16.05
CA GLU A 372 18.96 22.22 -16.30
C GLU A 372 18.11 22.82 -15.16
N LEU A 373 18.01 24.16 -15.14
CA LEU A 373 17.07 24.84 -14.24
C LEU A 373 15.63 24.64 -14.73
N PRO A 374 14.65 24.38 -13.83
CA PRO A 374 14.74 24.42 -12.36
C PRO A 374 15.04 23.09 -11.68
N ALA A 375 15.18 21.96 -12.44
CA ALA A 375 15.41 20.61 -11.91
C ALA A 375 16.69 20.54 -11.05
N SER A 376 17.79 21.15 -11.48
CA SER A 376 19.07 21.15 -10.75
C SER A 376 18.96 21.79 -9.35
N ARG A 377 18.13 22.83 -9.19
CA ARG A 377 17.90 23.46 -7.88
C ARG A 377 17.11 22.54 -6.96
N LEU A 378 16.07 21.89 -7.48
CA LEU A 378 15.29 20.93 -6.69
C LEU A 378 16.15 19.76 -6.24
N TRP A 379 16.94 19.19 -7.16
CA TRP A 379 17.87 18.10 -6.83
C TRP A 379 18.90 18.52 -5.79
N ALA A 380 19.51 19.69 -5.91
CA ALA A 380 20.47 20.18 -4.93
C ALA A 380 19.86 20.30 -3.53
N ALA A 381 18.62 20.77 -3.43
CA ALA A 381 17.88 20.85 -2.16
C ALA A 381 17.57 19.46 -1.60
N ALA A 382 17.08 18.54 -2.45
CA ALA A 382 16.79 17.16 -2.06
C ALA A 382 18.05 16.42 -1.60
N ALA A 383 19.15 16.50 -2.36
CA ALA A 383 20.43 15.89 -2.01
C ALA A 383 21.01 16.44 -0.68
N ALA A 384 20.74 17.72 -0.35
CA ALA A 384 21.15 18.28 0.94
C ALA A 384 20.39 17.66 2.11
N VAL A 385 19.10 17.32 1.93
CA VAL A 385 18.30 16.61 2.93
C VAL A 385 18.79 15.17 3.10
N LEU A 386 19.01 14.45 2.00
CA LEU A 386 19.47 13.06 2.05
C LEU A 386 20.83 12.92 2.72
N ARG A 387 21.71 13.92 2.59
CA ARG A 387 23.03 13.93 3.27
C ARG A 387 22.93 13.97 4.80
N ASP A 388 21.87 14.51 5.36
CA ASP A 388 21.68 14.49 6.83
C ASP A 388 21.48 13.05 7.37
N LEU A 389 21.08 12.13 6.49
CA LEU A 389 20.91 10.70 6.78
C LEU A 389 22.04 9.81 6.24
N ALA A 390 22.96 10.36 5.47
CA ALA A 390 24.11 9.64 4.91
C ALA A 390 25.23 9.47 5.95
N LEU A 391 24.91 8.91 7.11
CA LEU A 391 25.88 8.64 8.18
C LEU A 391 26.65 7.35 7.88
N PRO A 392 27.97 7.33 8.05
CA PRO A 392 28.76 6.13 7.79
C PRO A 392 28.51 5.06 8.85
N THR A 393 28.44 3.79 8.40
CA THR A 393 28.44 2.57 9.24
C THR A 393 27.35 2.52 10.34
N ARG A 394 27.63 1.82 11.41
CA ARG A 394 26.73 1.69 12.57
C ARG A 394 26.86 2.92 13.47
N GLN A 395 25.73 3.54 13.80
CA GLN A 395 25.64 4.70 14.65
C GLN A 395 24.69 4.46 15.84
N PRO A 396 24.86 5.17 16.96
CA PRO A 396 23.86 5.17 18.02
C PRO A 396 22.49 5.60 17.50
N LEU A 397 21.42 5.01 18.02
CA LEU A 397 20.04 5.36 17.63
C LEU A 397 19.79 6.88 17.72
N LEU A 398 20.32 7.54 18.75
CA LEU A 398 20.21 9.00 18.89
C LEU A 398 20.83 9.77 17.70
N ALA A 399 21.92 9.30 17.14
CA ALA A 399 22.55 9.95 15.98
C ALA A 399 21.65 9.84 14.73
N TRP A 400 21.01 8.68 14.53
CA TRP A 400 20.03 8.49 13.46
C TRP A 400 18.78 9.37 13.65
N LEU A 401 18.27 9.48 14.87
CA LEU A 401 17.13 10.34 15.17
C LEU A 401 17.46 11.83 14.99
N ALA A 402 18.68 12.24 15.35
CA ALA A 402 19.15 13.60 15.11
C ALA A 402 19.27 13.90 13.60
N GLY A 403 19.80 12.95 12.82
CA GLY A 403 19.84 13.04 11.36
C GLY A 403 18.46 13.13 10.75
N LEU A 404 17.52 12.29 11.17
CA LEU A 404 16.12 12.32 10.71
C LEU A 404 15.45 13.65 11.05
N SER A 405 15.63 14.15 12.29
CA SER A 405 15.11 15.45 12.71
C SER A 405 15.67 16.60 11.85
N ALA A 406 16.99 16.59 11.60
CA ALA A 406 17.65 17.58 10.74
C ALA A 406 17.12 17.53 9.29
N ALA A 407 16.97 16.33 8.73
CA ALA A 407 16.40 16.11 7.39
C ALA A 407 14.96 16.65 7.28
N LEU A 408 14.09 16.29 8.24
CA LEU A 408 12.70 16.76 8.32
C LEU A 408 12.60 18.28 8.50
N HIS A 409 13.51 18.85 9.27
CA HIS A 409 13.58 20.31 9.43
C HIS A 409 14.05 20.99 8.13
N ARG A 410 15.10 20.48 7.50
CA ARG A 410 15.68 21.06 6.26
C ARG A 410 14.69 21.05 5.11
N CYS A 411 13.92 19.97 4.93
CA CYS A 411 12.89 19.91 3.89
C CYS A 411 11.59 20.63 4.28
N GLY A 412 11.48 21.20 5.48
CA GLY A 412 10.27 21.91 5.94
C GLY A 412 9.11 21.00 6.33
N SER A 413 9.33 19.67 6.44
CA SER A 413 8.28 18.72 6.82
C SER A 413 7.98 18.72 8.32
N LEU A 414 8.97 19.05 9.16
CA LEU A 414 8.81 19.00 10.61
C LEU A 414 7.66 19.88 11.14
N PRO A 415 7.53 21.17 10.76
CA PRO A 415 6.41 22.01 11.20
C PRO A 415 5.06 21.52 10.64
N LEU A 416 5.04 20.93 9.46
CA LEU A 416 3.82 20.37 8.85
C LEU A 416 3.36 19.12 9.61
N LEU A 417 4.29 18.23 9.96
CA LEU A 417 3.99 17.07 10.83
C LEU A 417 3.52 17.52 12.22
N ALA A 418 4.12 18.56 12.79
CA ALA A 418 3.71 19.09 14.09
C ALA A 418 2.30 19.73 14.06
N ALA A 419 1.87 20.27 12.92
CA ALA A 419 0.53 20.81 12.73
C ALA A 419 -0.53 19.73 12.47
N ASP A 420 -0.15 18.61 11.88
CA ASP A 420 -1.03 17.47 11.61
C ASP A 420 -1.20 16.59 12.86
N GLU A 421 -2.41 16.06 13.08
CA GLU A 421 -2.71 15.23 14.25
C GLU A 421 -1.93 13.91 14.25
N ALA A 422 -1.94 13.19 13.13
CA ALA A 422 -1.16 11.97 12.97
C ALA A 422 0.34 12.26 12.96
N GLY A 423 0.74 13.38 12.37
CA GLY A 423 2.12 13.86 12.37
C GLY A 423 2.67 14.09 13.77
N ARG A 424 1.91 14.74 14.65
CA ARG A 424 2.31 14.89 16.08
C ARG A 424 2.53 13.55 16.74
N GLN A 425 1.65 12.58 16.47
CA GLN A 425 1.80 11.24 17.06
C GLN A 425 3.02 10.50 16.47
N VAL A 426 3.33 10.66 15.18
CA VAL A 426 4.57 10.16 14.58
C VAL A 426 5.79 10.74 15.28
N LEU A 427 5.82 12.07 15.48
CA LEU A 427 6.94 12.71 16.18
C LEU A 427 7.09 12.23 17.62
N VAL A 428 5.98 12.01 18.32
CA VAL A 428 5.97 11.45 19.69
C VAL A 428 6.46 10.01 19.72
N ALA A 429 5.95 9.14 18.82
CA ALA A 429 6.32 7.74 18.73
C ALA A 429 7.82 7.56 18.44
N LEU A 430 8.36 8.38 17.53
CA LEU A 430 9.79 8.37 17.17
C LEU A 430 10.67 9.18 18.13
N ARG A 431 10.13 9.73 19.21
CA ARG A 431 10.88 10.56 20.16
C ARG A 431 11.55 11.79 19.53
N LEU A 432 10.94 12.35 18.51
CA LEU A 432 11.40 13.59 17.87
C LEU A 432 10.77 14.85 18.47
N ASP A 433 9.83 14.69 19.40
CA ASP A 433 9.31 15.77 20.22
C ASP A 433 10.31 16.17 21.33
N THR A 434 10.46 17.46 21.56
CA THR A 434 11.49 18.02 22.45
C THR A 434 11.38 17.54 23.91
N ALA A 435 10.17 17.26 24.39
CA ALA A 435 9.94 16.88 25.78
C ALA A 435 10.41 15.44 26.08
N ARG A 436 10.20 14.49 25.18
CA ARG A 436 10.59 13.09 25.34
C ARG A 436 12.02 12.81 24.89
N ALA A 437 12.48 13.49 23.84
CA ALA A 437 13.86 13.40 23.38
C ALA A 437 14.88 13.79 24.46
N ALA A 438 14.54 14.71 25.34
CA ALA A 438 15.41 15.20 26.42
C ALA A 438 15.40 14.34 27.70
N SER A 439 14.57 13.27 27.78
CA SER A 439 14.56 12.37 28.93
C SER A 439 15.91 11.69 29.12
N SER A 440 16.54 11.85 30.29
CA SER A 440 17.85 11.26 30.59
C SER A 440 17.84 9.73 30.48
N ALA A 441 16.74 9.08 30.84
CA ALA A 441 16.56 7.63 30.73
C ALA A 441 16.52 7.19 29.28
N TRP A 442 15.76 7.89 28.42
CA TRP A 442 15.72 7.61 26.96
C TRP A 442 17.09 7.81 26.32
N VAL A 443 17.77 8.94 26.61
CA VAL A 443 19.08 9.25 26.07
C VAL A 443 20.10 8.15 26.43
N ALA A 444 20.11 7.68 27.67
CA ALA A 444 20.99 6.61 28.11
C ALA A 444 20.71 5.29 27.39
N THR A 445 19.44 4.95 27.23
CA THR A 445 19.00 3.72 26.55
C THR A 445 19.34 3.77 25.06
N ALA A 446 18.96 4.83 24.35
CA ALA A 446 19.14 4.97 22.91
C ALA A 446 20.62 5.04 22.50
N ASN A 447 21.50 5.61 23.33
CA ASN A 447 22.95 5.56 23.10
C ASN A 447 23.56 4.15 23.24
N GLY A 448 22.88 3.24 23.94
CA GLY A 448 23.31 1.85 24.10
C GLY A 448 23.12 0.98 22.85
N PHE A 449 22.38 1.44 21.84
CA PHE A 449 22.07 0.68 20.64
C PHE A 449 22.73 1.32 19.40
N ALA A 450 23.71 0.61 18.85
CA ALA A 450 24.34 0.99 17.57
C ALA A 450 23.65 0.24 16.42
N LEU A 451 23.04 0.99 15.50
CA LEU A 451 22.27 0.47 14.36
C LEU A 451 22.94 0.83 13.04
N SER A 452 22.85 -0.05 12.05
CA SER A 452 23.04 0.32 10.65
C SER A 452 21.83 1.13 10.15
N PHE A 453 21.94 1.76 9.00
CA PHE A 453 20.80 2.50 8.42
C PHE A 453 19.59 1.58 8.16
N ALA A 454 19.82 0.38 7.64
CA ALA A 454 18.74 -0.58 7.40
C ALA A 454 18.04 -1.01 8.70
N GLU A 455 18.80 -1.27 9.79
CA GLU A 455 18.24 -1.57 11.11
C GLU A 455 17.48 -0.38 11.70
N PHE A 456 17.95 0.84 11.44
CA PHE A 456 17.24 2.06 11.84
C PHE A 456 15.90 2.22 11.11
N VAL A 457 15.89 2.02 9.78
CA VAL A 457 14.65 2.07 8.99
C VAL A 457 13.66 1.00 9.46
N ALA A 458 14.11 -0.23 9.68
CA ALA A 458 13.27 -1.30 10.22
C ALA A 458 12.74 -0.99 11.62
N TRP A 459 13.53 -0.34 12.45
CA TRP A 459 13.09 0.13 13.77
C TRP A 459 12.00 1.21 13.65
N VAL A 460 12.17 2.21 12.77
CA VAL A 460 11.15 3.25 12.54
C VAL A 460 9.84 2.63 12.06
N ASP A 461 9.91 1.75 11.05
CA ASP A 461 8.73 1.06 10.52
C ASP A 461 7.98 0.29 11.61
N ARG A 462 8.70 -0.48 12.43
CA ARG A 462 8.12 -1.26 13.53
C ARG A 462 7.48 -0.38 14.59
N VAL A 463 8.11 0.71 14.99
CA VAL A 463 7.53 1.67 15.96
C VAL A 463 6.22 2.23 15.42
N LEU A 464 6.19 2.64 14.15
CA LEU A 464 4.98 3.17 13.52
C LEU A 464 3.89 2.10 13.36
N GLU A 465 4.26 0.84 13.09
CA GLU A 465 3.33 -0.29 12.95
C GLU A 465 2.71 -0.72 14.30
N GLN A 466 3.45 -0.61 15.40
CA GLN A 466 2.95 -0.97 16.73
C GLN A 466 2.03 0.09 17.33
N GLU A 467 2.22 1.35 16.95
CA GLU A 467 1.40 2.46 17.45
C GLU A 467 0.04 2.54 16.73
N THR A 468 -0.97 2.95 17.50
CA THR A 468 -2.33 3.13 16.99
C THR A 468 -2.68 4.61 16.94
N PHE A 469 -2.95 5.13 15.75
CA PHE A 469 -3.51 6.47 15.59
C PHE A 469 -5.00 6.46 15.91
N ARG A 470 -5.44 7.35 16.78
CA ARG A 470 -6.84 7.64 17.07
C ARG A 470 -7.09 9.11 16.80
N PRO A 471 -7.95 9.45 15.83
CA PRO A 471 -8.29 10.84 15.56
C PRO A 471 -9.02 11.47 16.76
N ALA A 472 -8.93 12.77 16.88
CA ALA A 472 -9.68 13.49 17.91
C ALA A 472 -11.18 13.18 17.80
N ALA A 473 -11.82 13.03 18.96
CA ALA A 473 -13.25 12.83 19.01
C ALA A 473 -13.99 14.09 18.55
N ASP A 474 -15.02 13.90 17.71
CA ASP A 474 -15.98 14.98 17.47
C ASP A 474 -16.77 15.23 18.76
N ALA A 475 -16.88 16.49 19.14
CA ALA A 475 -17.63 16.87 20.37
C ALA A 475 -19.12 16.47 20.30
N ASN A 476 -19.66 16.31 19.12
CA ASN A 476 -21.04 15.91 18.85
C ASN A 476 -21.12 14.53 18.17
N ALA A 477 -20.25 13.60 18.56
CA ALA A 477 -20.26 12.27 17.97
C ALA A 477 -21.60 11.56 18.13
N GLN A 478 -22.25 11.25 17.03
CA GLN A 478 -23.51 10.53 16.95
C GLN A 478 -23.27 9.03 16.74
N VAL A 479 -22.11 8.67 16.23
CA VAL A 479 -21.71 7.28 15.96
C VAL A 479 -20.41 6.99 16.69
N VAL A 480 -20.38 5.84 17.36
CA VAL A 480 -19.21 5.33 18.07
C VAL A 480 -18.69 4.08 17.37
N ILE A 481 -17.49 4.12 16.86
CA ILE A 481 -16.77 2.96 16.31
C ILE A 481 -16.03 2.29 17.46
N ALA A 482 -16.41 1.07 17.82
CA ALA A 482 -15.82 0.38 18.96
C ALA A 482 -15.64 -1.12 18.71
N PRO A 483 -14.69 -1.79 19.39
CA PRO A 483 -14.66 -3.25 19.45
C PRO A 483 -15.92 -3.78 20.16
N LEU A 484 -16.36 -4.97 19.79
CA LEU A 484 -17.53 -5.59 20.38
C LEU A 484 -17.48 -5.63 21.93
N ALA A 485 -16.32 -6.01 22.49
CA ALA A 485 -16.12 -6.06 23.94
C ALA A 485 -16.30 -4.70 24.63
N GLN A 486 -16.01 -3.59 23.96
CA GLN A 486 -16.16 -2.24 24.51
C GLN A 486 -17.56 -1.65 24.30
N ALA A 487 -18.44 -2.33 23.55
CA ALA A 487 -19.84 -1.93 23.40
C ALA A 487 -20.72 -2.37 24.58
N MET A 488 -20.25 -3.32 25.39
CA MET A 488 -20.99 -3.86 26.53
C MET A 488 -21.36 -2.77 27.54
N LEU A 489 -22.57 -2.91 28.15
CA LEU A 489 -23.08 -2.01 29.21
C LEU A 489 -23.22 -0.53 28.82
N ARG A 490 -23.16 -0.23 27.51
CA ARG A 490 -23.33 1.14 26.98
C ARG A 490 -24.74 1.32 26.41
N PRO A 491 -25.35 2.49 26.60
CA PRO A 491 -26.73 2.75 26.19
C PRO A 491 -26.78 3.17 24.71
N PHE A 492 -26.47 2.25 23.80
CA PHE A 492 -26.64 2.50 22.36
C PHE A 492 -28.10 2.36 21.95
N ALA A 493 -28.60 3.27 21.12
CA ALA A 493 -29.94 3.19 20.56
C ALA A 493 -30.00 2.13 19.45
N ALA A 494 -28.90 1.99 18.69
CA ALA A 494 -28.76 0.99 17.64
C ALA A 494 -27.31 0.48 17.56
N ILE A 495 -27.13 -0.75 17.07
CA ILE A 495 -25.83 -1.34 16.77
C ILE A 495 -25.82 -1.84 15.33
N VAL A 496 -24.81 -1.47 14.57
CA VAL A 496 -24.55 -1.96 13.22
C VAL A 496 -23.30 -2.83 13.26
N PHE A 497 -23.41 -4.08 12.78
CA PHE A 497 -22.38 -5.11 12.76
C PHE A 497 -21.95 -5.43 11.33
N PRO A 498 -21.05 -4.70 10.70
CA PRO A 498 -20.42 -5.14 9.47
C PRO A 498 -19.40 -6.25 9.75
N GLY A 499 -19.18 -7.15 8.81
CA GLY A 499 -18.31 -8.32 8.99
C GLY A 499 -18.92 -9.41 9.88
N ALA A 500 -20.23 -9.61 9.81
CA ALA A 500 -20.92 -10.68 10.56
C ALA A 500 -20.77 -12.06 9.85
N ASP A 501 -19.57 -12.34 9.36
CA ASP A 501 -19.18 -13.59 8.70
C ASP A 501 -18.28 -14.45 9.60
N ASP A 502 -18.00 -15.68 9.15
CA ASP A 502 -17.23 -16.70 9.87
C ASP A 502 -15.73 -16.37 10.02
N LYS A 503 -15.21 -15.42 9.23
CA LYS A 503 -13.83 -14.96 9.29
C LYS A 503 -13.61 -13.90 10.37
N HIS A 504 -14.63 -13.07 10.66
CA HIS A 504 -14.48 -11.88 11.50
C HIS A 504 -15.23 -11.98 12.84
N LEU A 505 -16.41 -12.59 12.90
CA LEU A 505 -17.22 -12.67 14.11
C LEU A 505 -17.38 -14.13 14.56
N GLY A 506 -16.91 -14.46 15.76
CA GLY A 506 -16.92 -15.83 16.28
C GLY A 506 -15.88 -16.75 15.62
N ALA A 507 -14.94 -16.20 14.91
CA ALA A 507 -13.84 -16.91 14.30
C ALA A 507 -12.95 -17.58 15.34
N ARG A 508 -12.30 -18.69 14.96
CA ARG A 508 -11.30 -19.27 15.86
C ARG A 508 -10.08 -18.36 15.91
N PRO A 509 -9.67 -17.90 17.10
CA PRO A 509 -8.42 -17.15 17.23
C PRO A 509 -7.24 -17.93 16.65
N GLY A 510 -6.31 -17.23 16.00
CA GLY A 510 -5.08 -17.84 15.51
C GLY A 510 -4.24 -18.44 16.65
N PRO A 511 -3.42 -19.46 16.39
CA PRO A 511 -2.54 -20.03 17.39
C PRO A 511 -1.55 -18.97 17.88
N HIS A 512 -1.23 -19.00 19.17
CA HIS A 512 -0.16 -18.14 19.70
C HIS A 512 1.19 -18.54 19.09
N ALA A 513 2.03 -17.54 18.77
CA ALA A 513 3.25 -17.78 17.99
C ALA A 513 4.26 -18.73 18.69
N LEU A 514 4.39 -18.63 20.01
CA LEU A 514 5.41 -19.37 20.78
C LEU A 514 4.84 -20.33 21.85
N LEU A 515 3.55 -20.22 22.22
CA LEU A 515 2.94 -20.98 23.30
C LEU A 515 1.79 -21.83 22.76
N SER A 516 1.63 -23.03 23.29
CA SER A 516 0.43 -23.86 23.08
C SER A 516 -0.71 -23.40 23.99
N ASP A 517 -1.96 -23.75 23.66
CA ASP A 517 -3.13 -23.41 24.46
C ASP A 517 -2.98 -23.89 25.93
N ALA A 518 -2.43 -25.11 26.13
CA ALA A 518 -2.17 -25.64 27.47
C ALA A 518 -1.12 -24.83 28.25
N GLN A 519 -0.10 -24.30 27.57
CA GLN A 519 0.90 -23.42 28.19
C GLN A 519 0.31 -22.05 28.49
N MET A 520 -0.51 -21.50 27.59
CA MET A 520 -1.21 -20.25 27.81
C MET A 520 -2.08 -20.32 29.06
N LEU A 521 -2.92 -21.35 29.17
CA LEU A 521 -3.77 -21.56 30.32
C LEU A 521 -2.97 -21.69 31.63
N ALA A 522 -1.89 -22.47 31.62
CA ALA A 522 -1.04 -22.67 32.81
C ALA A 522 -0.26 -21.41 33.22
N LEU A 523 -0.01 -20.47 32.27
CA LEU A 523 0.61 -19.16 32.55
C LEU A 523 -0.43 -18.07 32.92
N GLY A 524 -1.73 -18.38 32.91
CA GLY A 524 -2.81 -17.42 33.19
C GLY A 524 -3.21 -16.56 31.98
N LEU A 525 -2.84 -16.98 30.77
CA LEU A 525 -3.24 -16.35 29.51
C LEU A 525 -4.54 -16.98 29.00
N PRO A 526 -5.45 -16.24 28.38
CA PRO A 526 -6.66 -16.81 27.82
C PRO A 526 -6.35 -17.68 26.60
N ASP A 527 -6.77 -18.94 26.64
CA ASP A 527 -6.71 -19.82 25.47
C ASP A 527 -7.78 -19.48 24.41
N ALA A 528 -7.72 -20.15 23.25
CA ALA A 528 -8.67 -19.92 22.16
C ALA A 528 -10.14 -20.19 22.57
N THR A 529 -10.39 -21.06 23.55
CA THR A 529 -11.74 -21.36 24.04
C THR A 529 -12.27 -20.24 24.91
N GLN A 530 -11.44 -19.74 25.83
CA GLN A 530 -11.80 -18.61 26.70
C GLN A 530 -12.00 -17.32 25.90
N GLN A 531 -11.17 -17.08 24.86
CA GLN A 531 -11.35 -15.92 23.99
C GLN A 531 -12.67 -15.97 23.23
N ARG A 532 -13.04 -17.12 22.64
CA ARG A 532 -14.35 -17.29 21.98
C ARG A 532 -15.52 -17.18 22.95
N HIS A 533 -15.36 -17.69 24.17
CA HIS A 533 -16.38 -17.57 25.19
C HIS A 533 -16.61 -16.09 25.55
N ALA A 534 -15.55 -15.32 25.78
CA ALA A 534 -15.62 -13.90 26.07
C ALA A 534 -16.27 -13.10 24.91
N GLU A 535 -15.95 -13.44 23.64
CA GLU A 535 -16.60 -12.85 22.47
C GLU A 535 -18.09 -13.18 22.42
N GLY A 536 -18.47 -14.43 22.73
CA GLY A 536 -19.86 -14.87 22.82
C GLY A 536 -20.65 -14.12 23.89
N LEU A 537 -20.04 -13.89 25.07
CA LEU A 537 -20.65 -13.08 26.13
C LEU A 537 -20.82 -11.62 25.71
N ALA A 538 -19.81 -11.02 25.05
CA ALA A 538 -19.91 -9.67 24.53
C ALA A 538 -20.99 -9.54 23.44
N PHE A 539 -21.12 -10.55 22.58
CA PHE A 539 -22.20 -10.62 21.60
C PHE A 539 -23.57 -10.70 22.29
N GLY A 540 -23.70 -11.57 23.28
CA GLY A 540 -24.93 -11.66 24.09
C GLY A 540 -25.33 -10.34 24.75
N GLN A 541 -24.36 -9.58 25.28
CA GLN A 541 -24.61 -8.25 25.83
C GLN A 541 -25.11 -7.25 24.78
N ALA A 542 -24.60 -7.31 23.54
CA ALA A 542 -25.05 -6.44 22.45
C ALA A 542 -26.53 -6.70 22.09
N LEU A 543 -27.05 -7.92 22.31
CA LEU A 543 -28.43 -8.27 22.06
C LEU A 543 -29.44 -7.55 22.97
N ARG A 544 -28.99 -6.86 24.01
CA ARG A 544 -29.85 -5.98 24.83
C ARG A 544 -30.25 -4.70 24.10
N THR A 545 -29.58 -4.38 22.99
CA THR A 545 -29.84 -3.15 22.22
C THR A 545 -31.10 -3.31 21.39
N PRO A 546 -32.04 -2.33 21.39
CA PRO A 546 -33.33 -2.49 20.73
C PRO A 546 -33.27 -2.61 19.21
N ARG A 547 -32.20 -2.09 18.57
CA ARG A 547 -32.00 -2.09 17.13
C ARG A 547 -30.66 -2.69 16.79
N LEU A 548 -30.68 -3.78 16.01
CA LEU A 548 -29.48 -4.51 15.57
C LEU A 548 -29.54 -4.75 14.08
N THR A 549 -28.50 -4.39 13.37
CA THR A 549 -28.35 -4.65 11.94
C THR A 549 -27.05 -5.38 11.70
N PHE A 550 -27.11 -6.63 11.25
CA PHE A 550 -25.98 -7.46 10.88
C PHE A 550 -25.75 -7.38 9.39
N LEU A 551 -24.50 -7.20 8.96
CA LEU A 551 -24.15 -7.19 7.55
C LEU A 551 -23.02 -8.19 7.31
N ARG A 552 -23.11 -8.94 6.23
CA ARG A 552 -22.07 -9.82 5.75
C ARG A 552 -22.05 -9.88 4.23
N ARG A 553 -20.89 -10.04 3.66
CA ARG A 553 -20.74 -10.33 2.23
C ARG A 553 -20.71 -11.84 1.96
N ARG A 554 -21.06 -12.24 0.73
CA ARG A 554 -21.05 -13.64 0.29
C ARG A 554 -19.67 -14.19 0.05
N ALA A 555 -18.72 -13.32 -0.33
CA ALA A 555 -17.34 -13.69 -0.65
C ALA A 555 -16.36 -12.53 -0.40
N ASP A 556 -15.10 -12.87 -0.21
CA ASP A 556 -13.96 -11.97 -0.17
C ASP A 556 -13.08 -12.26 -1.41
N GLY A 557 -13.29 -11.50 -2.48
CA GLY A 557 -12.77 -11.83 -3.80
C GLY A 557 -13.42 -13.11 -4.33
N THR A 558 -12.62 -14.16 -4.50
CA THR A 558 -13.08 -15.50 -4.95
C THR A 558 -13.43 -16.44 -3.80
N ASP A 559 -13.06 -16.10 -2.57
CA ASP A 559 -13.23 -16.97 -1.39
C ASP A 559 -14.64 -16.79 -0.80
N PRO A 560 -15.46 -17.86 -0.71
CA PRO A 560 -16.79 -17.77 -0.14
C PRO A 560 -16.71 -17.53 1.38
N LEU A 561 -17.61 -16.68 1.90
CA LEU A 561 -17.77 -16.42 3.32
C LEU A 561 -19.13 -16.96 3.81
N ALA A 562 -19.10 -17.72 4.89
CA ALA A 562 -20.30 -18.18 5.57
C ALA A 562 -20.81 -17.14 6.57
N ALA A 563 -22.00 -17.34 7.10
CA ALA A 563 -22.47 -16.54 8.22
C ALA A 563 -21.66 -16.85 9.48
N SER A 564 -21.50 -15.85 10.36
CA SER A 564 -20.86 -16.05 11.66
C SER A 564 -21.55 -17.16 12.47
N PRO A 565 -20.78 -18.04 13.14
CA PRO A 565 -21.35 -19.05 14.04
C PRO A 565 -22.25 -18.45 15.15
N LEU A 566 -21.93 -17.24 15.62
CA LEU A 566 -22.76 -16.54 16.61
C LEU A 566 -24.09 -16.07 16.01
N LEU A 567 -24.05 -15.61 14.76
CA LEU A 567 -25.27 -15.21 14.04
C LEU A 567 -26.16 -16.41 13.70
N GLU A 568 -25.60 -17.55 13.32
CA GLU A 568 -26.38 -18.80 13.10
C GLU A 568 -27.04 -19.29 14.38
N ARG A 569 -26.32 -19.28 15.50
CA ARG A 569 -26.88 -19.61 16.81
C ARG A 569 -28.01 -18.65 17.23
N LEU A 570 -27.83 -17.33 16.96
CA LEU A 570 -28.89 -16.35 17.19
C LEU A 570 -30.14 -16.65 16.33
N ALA A 571 -29.95 -16.94 15.04
CA ALA A 571 -31.03 -17.28 14.14
C ALA A 571 -31.80 -18.53 14.62
N LEU A 572 -31.07 -19.53 15.13
CA LEU A 572 -31.66 -20.74 15.73
C LEU A 572 -32.47 -20.39 17.00
N ALA A 573 -31.91 -19.59 17.91
CA ALA A 573 -32.58 -19.19 19.14
C ALA A 573 -33.87 -18.38 18.85
N LEU A 574 -33.84 -17.48 17.89
CA LEU A 574 -35.01 -16.74 17.42
C LEU A 574 -36.08 -17.67 16.82
N SER A 575 -35.67 -18.64 15.99
CA SER A 575 -36.56 -19.63 15.39
C SER A 575 -37.29 -20.45 16.45
N GLN A 576 -36.62 -20.85 17.53
CA GLN A 576 -37.24 -21.57 18.68
C GLN A 576 -38.29 -20.70 19.41
N GLN A 577 -38.17 -19.38 19.33
CA GLN A 577 -39.15 -18.41 19.84
C GLN A 577 -40.22 -18.03 18.82
N GLY A 578 -40.26 -18.65 17.64
CA GLY A 578 -41.17 -18.28 16.56
C GLY A 578 -40.86 -16.94 15.91
N ARG A 579 -39.60 -16.48 16.01
CA ARG A 579 -39.07 -15.22 15.47
C ARG A 579 -38.01 -15.51 14.39
N ALA A 580 -37.66 -14.52 13.62
CA ALA A 580 -36.60 -14.64 12.60
C ALA A 580 -35.82 -13.34 12.49
N LEU A 581 -34.61 -13.41 11.91
CA LEU A 581 -33.90 -12.24 11.45
C LEU A 581 -34.67 -11.62 10.28
N SER A 582 -34.98 -10.33 10.40
CA SER A 582 -35.65 -9.60 9.30
C SER A 582 -34.66 -9.23 8.21
N ALA A 583 -35.03 -9.36 6.93
CA ALA A 583 -34.23 -8.80 5.87
C ALA A 583 -34.31 -7.26 5.93
N TRP A 584 -33.15 -6.63 5.87
CA TRP A 584 -33.05 -5.18 5.70
C TRP A 584 -32.48 -4.89 4.32
N HIS A 585 -33.01 -3.89 3.68
CA HIS A 585 -32.54 -3.40 2.39
C HIS A 585 -32.23 -1.92 2.52
N ASP A 586 -31.16 -1.50 1.86
CA ASP A 586 -30.80 -0.10 1.77
C ASP A 586 -32.00 0.67 1.16
N PRO A 587 -32.56 1.69 1.86
CA PRO A 587 -33.60 2.53 1.30
C PRO A 587 -33.08 3.45 0.17
N GLY A 588 -31.75 3.61 0.03
CA GLY A 588 -31.11 4.18 -1.14
C GLY A 588 -31.41 3.31 -2.36
N HIS A 589 -31.78 3.91 -3.46
CA HIS A 589 -32.05 3.14 -4.68
C HIS A 589 -30.83 3.13 -5.58
N ASP A 590 -30.46 1.94 -6.02
CA ASP A 590 -29.66 1.83 -7.22
C ASP A 590 -30.42 2.45 -8.39
N LEU A 591 -30.01 3.61 -8.82
CA LEU A 591 -30.56 4.22 -10.01
C LEU A 591 -29.97 3.49 -11.22
N PRO A 592 -30.73 2.64 -11.92
CA PRO A 592 -30.20 1.99 -13.11
C PRO A 592 -29.93 3.04 -14.16
N ILE A 593 -28.67 3.38 -14.31
CA ILE A 593 -28.22 4.26 -15.38
C ILE A 593 -28.11 3.40 -16.62
N ALA A 594 -28.96 3.67 -17.62
CA ALA A 594 -28.83 3.04 -18.90
C ALA A 594 -27.44 3.35 -19.48
N PRO A 595 -26.67 2.34 -19.89
CA PRO A 595 -25.35 2.59 -20.45
C PRO A 595 -25.50 3.44 -21.72
N THR A 596 -24.76 4.54 -21.79
CA THR A 596 -24.68 5.33 -23.02
C THR A 596 -23.80 4.60 -24.03
N PRO A 597 -24.31 4.26 -25.22
CA PRO A 597 -23.50 3.57 -26.22
C PRO A 597 -22.25 4.39 -26.56
N ILE A 598 -21.13 3.74 -26.62
CA ILE A 598 -19.88 4.34 -27.09
C ILE A 598 -19.74 4.02 -28.56
N HIS A 599 -19.65 5.07 -29.36
CA HIS A 599 -19.48 4.94 -30.80
C HIS A 599 -18.04 5.21 -31.22
N CYS A 600 -17.65 4.67 -32.36
CA CYS A 600 -16.39 4.96 -33.01
C CYS A 600 -16.23 6.48 -33.21
N SER A 601 -15.11 7.02 -32.73
CA SER A 601 -14.81 8.45 -32.90
C SER A 601 -14.34 8.77 -34.31
N ALA A 602 -14.79 9.89 -34.85
CA ALA A 602 -14.35 10.41 -36.15
C ALA A 602 -14.14 11.95 -36.04
N PRO A 603 -13.12 12.41 -35.30
CA PRO A 603 -12.89 13.83 -35.08
C PRO A 603 -12.46 14.54 -36.36
N GLY A 604 -12.92 15.79 -36.54
CA GLY A 604 -12.40 16.71 -37.54
C GLY A 604 -11.09 17.34 -37.10
N ALA A 605 -10.14 17.52 -38.01
CA ALA A 605 -8.80 18.00 -37.66
C ALA A 605 -8.22 18.98 -38.69
N ALA A 606 -9.07 19.72 -39.45
CA ALA A 606 -8.63 20.60 -40.53
C ALA A 606 -7.60 21.65 -40.05
N SER A 607 -7.80 22.23 -38.86
CA SER A 607 -6.91 23.23 -38.26
C SER A 607 -5.66 22.67 -37.57
N LEU A 608 -5.55 21.37 -37.44
CA LEU A 608 -4.47 20.68 -36.72
C LEU A 608 -3.44 20.05 -37.65
N LEU A 609 -3.60 20.19 -38.97
CA LEU A 609 -2.66 19.61 -39.92
C LEU A 609 -1.25 20.17 -39.68
N PRO A 610 -0.22 19.31 -39.59
CA PRO A 610 1.12 19.74 -39.28
C PRO A 610 1.81 20.34 -40.53
N GLU A 611 2.81 21.19 -40.31
CA GLU A 611 3.68 21.69 -41.41
C GLU A 611 4.65 20.60 -41.93
N ARG A 612 4.92 19.57 -41.11
CA ARG A 612 5.87 18.50 -41.43
C ARG A 612 5.24 17.15 -41.16
N LEU A 613 5.37 16.22 -42.10
CA LEU A 613 4.85 14.85 -42.00
C LEU A 613 6.00 13.84 -42.14
N SER A 614 6.18 12.96 -41.16
CA SER A 614 7.17 11.89 -41.15
C SER A 614 6.62 10.59 -41.77
N ALA A 615 7.51 9.64 -42.05
CA ALA A 615 7.16 8.28 -42.53
C ALA A 615 6.23 7.58 -41.53
N SER A 616 6.52 7.67 -40.23
CA SER A 616 5.70 7.07 -39.17
C SER A 616 4.30 7.72 -39.06
N ALA A 617 4.20 9.03 -39.27
CA ALA A 617 2.92 9.72 -39.29
C ALA A 617 2.09 9.32 -40.52
N CYS A 618 2.73 9.12 -41.66
CA CYS A 618 2.11 8.61 -42.85
C CYS A 618 1.57 7.18 -42.64
N GLU A 619 2.38 6.29 -42.06
CA GLU A 619 1.98 4.94 -41.68
C GLU A 619 0.79 4.93 -40.70
N ALA A 620 0.83 5.82 -39.70
CA ALA A 620 -0.26 5.96 -38.75
C ALA A 620 -1.57 6.38 -39.41
N LEU A 621 -1.53 7.35 -40.35
CA LEU A 621 -2.71 7.83 -41.09
C LEU A 621 -3.33 6.67 -41.93
N ARG A 622 -2.52 5.87 -42.58
CA ARG A 622 -3.00 4.77 -43.41
C ARG A 622 -3.49 3.58 -42.60
N ALA A 623 -2.81 3.27 -41.49
CA ALA A 623 -3.19 2.17 -40.60
C ALA A 623 -4.52 2.48 -39.85
N CYS A 624 -4.68 3.71 -39.36
CA CYS A 624 -5.89 4.15 -38.71
C CYS A 624 -5.90 5.69 -38.58
N PRO A 625 -6.83 6.39 -39.27
CA PRO A 625 -6.90 7.86 -39.22
C PRO A 625 -7.02 8.43 -37.81
N TYR A 626 -7.76 7.78 -36.91
CA TYR A 626 -7.83 8.19 -35.50
C TYR A 626 -6.48 8.07 -34.76
N ARG A 627 -5.69 7.03 -35.08
CA ARG A 627 -4.33 6.88 -34.52
C ARG A 627 -3.44 8.06 -34.91
N PHE A 628 -3.52 8.47 -36.19
CA PHE A 628 -2.83 9.66 -36.68
C PHE A 628 -3.30 10.92 -35.94
N PHE A 629 -4.63 11.11 -35.76
CA PHE A 629 -5.18 12.21 -34.98
C PHE A 629 -4.63 12.25 -33.58
N ALA A 630 -4.72 11.15 -32.82
CA ALA A 630 -4.31 11.09 -31.44
C ALA A 630 -2.79 11.28 -31.25
N LEU A 631 -1.97 10.51 -32.00
CA LEU A 631 -0.54 10.45 -31.74
C LEU A 631 0.27 11.51 -32.50
N ASN A 632 -0.18 11.95 -33.70
CA ASN A 632 0.57 12.87 -34.53
C ASN A 632 0.01 14.29 -34.52
N LEU A 633 -1.33 14.50 -34.48
CA LEU A 633 -1.92 15.83 -34.45
C LEU A 633 -2.06 16.34 -33.03
N LEU A 634 -2.63 15.56 -32.10
CA LEU A 634 -2.71 15.90 -30.66
C LEU A 634 -1.39 15.63 -29.91
N ARG A 635 -0.46 14.89 -30.51
CA ARG A 635 0.82 14.51 -29.90
C ARG A 635 0.69 13.82 -28.55
N LEU A 636 -0.38 13.04 -28.36
CA LEU A 636 -0.53 12.20 -27.20
C LEU A 636 0.56 11.13 -27.21
N ARG A 637 1.25 10.99 -26.11
CA ARG A 637 2.29 9.97 -25.93
C ARG A 637 2.07 9.27 -24.61
N GLU A 638 2.35 8.00 -24.58
CA GLU A 638 2.55 7.26 -23.33
C GLU A 638 3.92 7.68 -22.78
N GLU A 639 3.96 8.04 -21.50
CA GLU A 639 5.24 8.33 -20.85
C GLU A 639 5.87 7.01 -20.45
N ASP A 640 7.17 6.86 -20.77
CA ASP A 640 7.97 5.71 -20.34
C ASP A 640 8.02 5.70 -18.80
N GLU A 641 8.01 4.54 -18.17
CA GLU A 641 8.18 4.40 -16.72
C GLU A 641 9.56 4.85 -16.28
N LEU A 642 9.70 5.32 -15.02
CA LEU A 642 11.00 5.81 -14.50
C LEU A 642 12.04 4.70 -14.42
N ASP A 643 11.60 3.47 -14.27
CA ASP A 643 12.43 2.28 -14.15
C ASP A 643 12.32 1.35 -15.37
N ALA A 644 11.95 1.93 -16.55
CA ALA A 644 11.86 1.16 -17.78
C ALA A 644 13.19 0.45 -18.06
N GLU A 645 13.12 -0.85 -18.21
CA GLU A 645 14.25 -1.66 -18.66
C GLU A 645 14.62 -1.27 -20.10
N ILE A 646 15.90 -1.47 -20.48
CA ILE A 646 16.33 -1.25 -21.86
C ILE A 646 15.56 -2.20 -22.78
N GLU A 647 14.81 -1.63 -23.71
CA GLU A 647 13.94 -2.39 -24.62
C GLU A 647 14.60 -2.63 -26.00
N LYS A 648 13.95 -3.48 -26.80
CA LYS A 648 14.36 -3.75 -28.19
C LYS A 648 14.39 -2.49 -29.06
N ARG A 649 13.56 -1.49 -28.76
CA ARG A 649 13.57 -0.18 -29.43
C ARG A 649 14.86 0.57 -29.18
N ASP A 650 15.36 0.58 -27.94
CA ASP A 650 16.58 1.29 -27.55
C ASP A 650 17.80 0.63 -28.19
N TYR A 651 17.82 -0.71 -28.24
CA TYR A 651 18.80 -1.45 -28.98
C TYR A 651 18.78 -1.09 -30.48
N GLY A 652 17.61 -0.96 -31.10
CA GLY A 652 17.45 -0.55 -32.49
C GLY A 652 18.06 0.84 -32.74
N ASN A 653 17.69 1.83 -31.92
CA ASN A 653 18.20 3.19 -32.00
C ASN A 653 19.71 3.25 -31.80
N TRP A 654 20.25 2.54 -30.80
CA TRP A 654 21.67 2.41 -30.57
C TRP A 654 22.39 1.76 -31.77
N LEU A 655 21.86 0.70 -32.39
CA LEU A 655 22.44 0.02 -33.51
C LEU A 655 22.52 0.93 -34.74
N HIS A 656 21.49 1.71 -35.05
CA HIS A 656 21.50 2.70 -36.14
C HIS A 656 22.60 3.71 -35.92
N HIS A 657 22.77 4.24 -34.70
CA HIS A 657 23.84 5.17 -34.34
C HIS A 657 25.22 4.55 -34.48
N VAL A 658 25.42 3.30 -34.06
CA VAL A 658 26.69 2.57 -34.23
C VAL A 658 27.02 2.41 -35.69
N LEU A 659 26.07 1.95 -36.52
CA LEU A 659 26.33 1.73 -37.97
C LEU A 659 26.62 3.04 -38.70
N HIS A 660 25.89 4.11 -38.36
CA HIS A 660 26.15 5.44 -38.91
C HIS A 660 27.59 5.93 -38.58
N ASN A 661 27.99 5.91 -37.32
CA ASN A 661 29.31 6.35 -36.87
C ASN A 661 30.43 5.46 -37.43
N PHE A 662 30.20 4.17 -37.55
CA PHE A 662 31.13 3.24 -38.18
C PHE A 662 31.38 3.63 -39.63
N HIS A 663 30.34 3.91 -40.43
CA HIS A 663 30.48 4.31 -41.83
C HIS A 663 31.13 5.70 -42.01
N LEU A 664 30.84 6.64 -41.10
CA LEU A 664 31.53 7.94 -41.10
C LEU A 664 33.03 7.80 -40.85
N ALA A 665 33.42 6.89 -39.97
CA ALA A 665 34.82 6.63 -39.64
C ALA A 665 35.54 5.69 -40.65
N ARG A 666 34.76 4.95 -41.47
CA ARG A 666 35.30 3.98 -42.43
C ARG A 666 35.92 4.66 -43.61
N GLY A 667 37.22 4.43 -43.83
CA GLY A 667 37.94 4.89 -45.02
C GLY A 667 37.83 3.87 -46.18
N ALA A 668 38.95 3.58 -46.84
CA ALA A 668 39.00 2.49 -47.82
C ALA A 668 38.76 1.13 -47.12
N PRO A 669 38.18 0.13 -47.85
CA PRO A 669 37.97 -1.19 -47.29
C PRO A 669 39.26 -1.77 -46.69
N ALA A 670 39.19 -2.22 -45.41
CA ALA A 670 40.31 -2.82 -44.67
C ALA A 670 40.08 -4.33 -44.53
N ALA A 671 41.04 -5.06 -43.94
CA ALA A 671 40.85 -6.47 -43.63
C ALA A 671 39.68 -6.65 -42.66
N ALA A 672 38.91 -7.71 -42.84
CA ALA A 672 37.67 -7.97 -42.07
C ALA A 672 37.87 -7.93 -40.55
N ASP A 673 38.97 -8.49 -40.04
CA ASP A 673 39.30 -8.45 -38.61
C ASP A 673 39.54 -7.02 -38.11
N ALA A 674 40.19 -6.15 -38.91
CA ALA A 674 40.41 -4.75 -38.54
C ALA A 674 39.11 -3.95 -38.55
N GLU A 675 38.22 -4.19 -39.51
CA GLU A 675 36.88 -3.57 -39.54
C GLU A 675 36.00 -4.04 -38.37
N LEU A 676 36.08 -5.31 -38.01
CA LEU A 676 35.35 -5.87 -36.87
C LEU A 676 35.82 -5.23 -35.53
N VAL A 677 37.15 -5.06 -35.36
CA VAL A 677 37.71 -4.37 -34.18
C VAL A 677 37.23 -2.93 -34.12
N ASN A 678 37.20 -2.23 -35.25
CA ASN A 678 36.73 -0.84 -35.33
C ASN A 678 35.20 -0.77 -35.00
N LEU A 679 34.38 -1.65 -35.56
CA LEU A 679 32.95 -1.71 -35.33
C LEU A 679 32.65 -1.93 -33.84
N HIS A 680 33.37 -2.83 -33.19
CA HIS A 680 33.24 -3.04 -31.73
C HIS A 680 33.74 -1.83 -30.89
N ALA A 681 34.74 -1.09 -31.37
CA ALA A 681 35.17 0.11 -30.69
C ALA A 681 34.14 1.23 -30.77
N VAL A 682 33.53 1.43 -31.92
CA VAL A 682 32.43 2.38 -32.14
C VAL A 682 31.22 1.99 -31.30
N ALA A 683 30.89 0.71 -31.23
CA ALA A 683 29.77 0.22 -30.44
C ALA A 683 29.91 0.54 -28.94
N ARG A 684 31.10 0.31 -28.38
CA ARG A 684 31.37 0.66 -26.96
C ARG A 684 31.34 2.16 -26.72
N ALA A 685 31.88 2.96 -27.65
CA ALA A 685 31.83 4.41 -27.56
C ALA A 685 30.39 4.93 -27.58
N SER A 686 29.57 4.42 -28.50
CA SER A 686 28.12 4.76 -28.61
C SER A 686 27.30 4.32 -27.39
N GLN A 687 27.64 3.18 -26.77
CA GLN A 687 26.98 2.73 -25.53
C GLN A 687 27.29 3.70 -24.37
N ALA A 688 28.54 4.10 -24.21
CA ALA A 688 28.95 5.06 -23.18
C ALA A 688 28.32 6.44 -23.40
N GLU A 689 28.28 6.91 -24.67
CA GLU A 689 27.67 8.18 -25.05
C GLU A 689 26.18 8.26 -24.73
N GLN A 690 25.45 7.16 -24.94
CA GLN A 690 24.01 7.06 -24.68
C GLN A 690 23.69 6.71 -23.20
N GLY A 691 24.70 6.48 -22.35
CA GLY A 691 24.54 6.18 -20.94
C GLY A 691 23.82 4.84 -20.64
N LEU A 692 23.92 3.88 -21.58
CA LEU A 692 23.30 2.57 -21.44
C LEU A 692 24.09 1.72 -20.43
N ASP A 693 23.45 1.30 -19.34
CA ASP A 693 24.06 0.51 -18.27
C ASP A 693 24.62 -0.82 -18.81
N GLU A 694 25.85 -1.16 -18.44
CA GLU A 694 26.54 -2.34 -18.97
C GLU A 694 25.84 -3.65 -18.60
N ALA A 695 25.29 -3.75 -17.40
CA ALA A 695 24.62 -4.96 -16.92
C ALA A 695 23.23 -5.14 -17.59
N GLU A 696 22.45 -4.07 -17.70
CA GLU A 696 21.13 -4.08 -18.33
C GLU A 696 21.25 -4.28 -19.85
N PHE A 697 22.31 -3.73 -20.49
CA PHE A 697 22.55 -3.85 -21.92
C PHE A 697 23.16 -5.21 -22.35
N LEU A 698 23.58 -6.05 -21.41
CA LEU A 698 24.28 -7.31 -21.68
C LEU A 698 23.58 -8.24 -22.70
N PRO A 699 22.26 -8.45 -22.67
CA PRO A 699 21.58 -9.28 -23.67
C PRO A 699 21.70 -8.74 -25.10
N PHE A 700 21.67 -7.41 -25.24
CA PHE A 700 21.80 -6.72 -26.52
C PHE A 700 23.25 -6.68 -27.01
N ALA A 701 24.22 -6.52 -26.09
CA ALA A 701 25.64 -6.65 -26.42
C ALA A 701 25.98 -8.04 -26.96
N ALA A 702 25.39 -9.11 -26.42
CA ALA A 702 25.54 -10.46 -26.97
C ALA A 702 24.92 -10.60 -28.36
N SER A 703 23.74 -10.01 -28.61
CA SER A 703 23.11 -9.97 -29.92
C SER A 703 23.98 -9.22 -30.94
N PHE A 704 24.54 -8.09 -30.54
CA PHE A 704 25.48 -7.32 -31.37
C PHE A 704 26.76 -8.08 -31.68
N ALA A 705 27.36 -8.76 -30.70
CA ALA A 705 28.56 -9.58 -30.90
C ALA A 705 28.33 -10.70 -31.95
N ALA A 706 27.14 -11.25 -31.99
CA ALA A 706 26.74 -12.21 -33.02
C ALA A 706 26.45 -11.57 -34.39
N PHE A 707 25.96 -10.34 -34.42
CA PHE A 707 25.63 -9.57 -35.61
C PHE A 707 26.87 -9.02 -36.33
N ALA A 708 27.83 -8.41 -35.58
CA ALA A 708 28.94 -7.64 -36.12
C ALA A 708 29.77 -8.38 -37.17
N PRO A 709 30.21 -9.64 -36.98
CA PRO A 709 31.00 -10.34 -38.01
C PRO A 709 30.20 -10.61 -39.30
N ARG A 710 28.89 -10.82 -39.18
CA ARG A 710 27.98 -11.04 -40.32
C ARG A 710 27.79 -9.74 -41.12
N TYR A 711 27.68 -8.63 -40.40
CA TYR A 711 27.57 -7.33 -41.05
C TYR A 711 28.86 -6.95 -41.82
N VAL A 712 30.02 -7.18 -41.25
CA VAL A 712 31.32 -6.95 -41.93
C VAL A 712 31.44 -7.86 -43.13
N ALA A 713 31.07 -9.13 -43.07
CA ALA A 713 31.08 -10.05 -44.21
C ALA A 713 30.16 -9.57 -45.35
N TRP A 714 28.92 -9.18 -45.01
CA TRP A 714 27.96 -8.61 -45.98
C TRP A 714 28.51 -7.33 -46.59
N LEU A 715 29.17 -6.48 -45.83
CA LEU A 715 29.73 -5.22 -46.30
C LEU A 715 30.88 -5.45 -47.30
N HIS A 716 31.75 -6.46 -47.07
CA HIS A 716 32.79 -6.85 -47.99
C HIS A 716 32.23 -7.45 -49.30
N GLU A 717 31.14 -8.22 -49.24
CA GLU A 717 30.44 -8.70 -50.44
C GLU A 717 29.98 -7.49 -51.28
N ARG A 718 29.39 -6.50 -50.67
CA ARG A 718 28.90 -5.27 -51.29
C ARG A 718 30.02 -4.45 -51.93
N ASP A 719 31.16 -4.27 -51.19
CA ASP A 719 32.31 -3.59 -51.73
C ASP A 719 32.88 -4.29 -52.99
N ALA A 720 32.88 -5.65 -53.00
CA ALA A 720 33.32 -6.44 -54.14
C ALA A 720 32.37 -6.30 -55.35
N GLU A 721 31.07 -6.07 -55.11
CA GLU A 721 30.07 -5.76 -56.13
C GLU A 721 30.14 -4.32 -56.64
N GLY A 722 31.00 -3.49 -56.02
CA GLY A 722 31.21 -2.10 -56.40
C GLY A 722 30.21 -1.12 -55.78
N ALA A 723 29.46 -1.56 -54.79
CA ALA A 723 28.57 -0.68 -54.02
C ALA A 723 29.43 0.31 -53.19
N ARG A 724 29.01 1.53 -53.14
CA ARG A 724 29.74 2.59 -52.43
C ARG A 724 28.79 3.33 -51.49
N TRP A 725 29.11 3.36 -50.19
CA TRP A 725 28.40 4.18 -49.24
C TRP A 725 28.50 5.67 -49.60
N LEU A 726 27.40 6.37 -49.68
CA LEU A 726 27.32 7.80 -49.96
C LEU A 726 27.06 8.64 -48.72
N ARG A 727 26.00 8.27 -47.99
CA ARG A 727 25.57 8.98 -46.77
C ARG A 727 24.70 8.08 -45.91
N GLY A 728 24.65 8.41 -44.62
CA GLY A 728 23.76 7.79 -43.64
C GLY A 728 23.14 8.87 -42.76
N GLU A 729 22.04 8.54 -42.09
CA GLU A 729 21.27 9.44 -41.23
C GLU A 729 21.05 10.82 -41.87
N ALA A 730 20.78 10.83 -43.17
CA ALA A 730 20.68 12.07 -43.94
C ALA A 730 19.25 12.62 -43.90
N PRO A 731 19.04 13.84 -43.43
CA PRO A 731 17.71 14.48 -43.46
C PRO A 731 17.35 14.83 -44.91
N MET A 732 16.14 14.43 -45.29
CA MET A 732 15.58 14.72 -46.63
C MET A 732 14.19 15.31 -46.48
N SER A 733 13.76 16.11 -47.47
CA SER A 733 12.44 16.74 -47.46
C SER A 733 11.83 16.89 -48.85
N LEU A 734 10.53 16.85 -48.97
CA LEU A 734 9.78 17.01 -50.19
C LEU A 734 8.50 17.81 -49.92
N PRO A 735 8.30 19.01 -50.53
CA PRO A 735 7.01 19.70 -50.46
C PRO A 735 5.87 18.82 -51.01
N LEU A 736 4.77 18.74 -50.26
CA LEU A 736 3.63 17.94 -50.71
C LEU A 736 2.82 18.70 -51.77
N PRO A 737 2.60 18.13 -52.96
CA PRO A 737 1.81 18.77 -53.99
C PRO A 737 0.41 19.20 -53.54
N GLY A 738 0.02 20.43 -53.82
CA GLY A 738 -1.28 21.00 -53.40
C GLY A 738 -1.33 21.56 -51.98
N PHE A 739 -0.17 21.64 -51.30
CA PHE A 739 -0.03 22.26 -49.95
C PHE A 739 1.11 23.27 -49.96
N ASP A 740 0.83 24.52 -49.53
CA ASP A 740 1.83 25.61 -49.55
C ASP A 740 2.89 25.48 -48.43
N ALA A 741 2.47 24.89 -47.29
CA ALA A 741 3.33 24.82 -46.09
C ALA A 741 3.64 23.40 -45.62
N LEU A 742 3.06 22.35 -46.19
CA LEU A 742 3.27 20.98 -45.72
C LEU A 742 4.42 20.30 -46.46
N VAL A 743 5.35 19.79 -45.70
CA VAL A 743 6.57 19.12 -46.20
C VAL A 743 6.65 17.71 -45.65
N LEU A 744 6.85 16.75 -46.53
CA LEU A 744 7.25 15.40 -46.16
C LEU A 744 8.73 15.44 -45.72
N HIS A 745 9.05 14.85 -44.60
CA HIS A 745 10.42 14.84 -44.11
C HIS A 745 10.80 13.49 -43.50
N GLY A 746 12.08 13.10 -43.63
CA GLY A 746 12.55 11.86 -43.03
C GLY A 746 14.07 11.84 -42.94
N ILE A 747 14.55 10.92 -42.16
CA ILE A 747 15.96 10.60 -42.02
C ILE A 747 16.11 9.18 -42.51
N LEU A 748 16.90 8.93 -43.52
CA LEU A 748 17.14 7.61 -44.08
C LEU A 748 18.45 7.03 -43.54
N ASP A 749 18.41 5.78 -43.09
CA ASP A 749 19.53 5.15 -42.39
C ASP A 749 20.79 5.07 -43.25
N ARG A 750 20.63 4.71 -44.54
CA ARG A 750 21.78 4.57 -45.44
C ARG A 750 21.38 4.72 -46.92
N VAL A 751 22.26 5.38 -47.66
CA VAL A 751 22.20 5.48 -49.14
C VAL A 751 23.54 5.04 -49.75
N ASP A 752 23.47 4.05 -50.66
CA ASP A 752 24.59 3.56 -51.42
C ASP A 752 24.46 3.91 -52.89
N ALA A 753 25.56 4.17 -53.56
CA ALA A 753 25.64 4.09 -55.02
C ALA A 753 25.91 2.63 -55.42
N VAL A 754 25.08 2.10 -56.30
CA VAL A 754 25.21 0.71 -56.85
C VAL A 754 25.25 0.77 -58.36
N ARG A 755 25.79 -0.29 -59.00
CA ARG A 755 25.76 -0.46 -60.45
C ARG A 755 24.92 -1.69 -60.76
N ASP A 756 23.99 -1.53 -61.69
CA ASP A 756 23.18 -2.63 -62.20
C ASP A 756 23.31 -2.69 -63.77
N GLU A 757 22.56 -3.52 -64.40
CA GLU A 757 22.55 -3.67 -65.87
C GLU A 757 22.17 -2.36 -66.60
N GLY A 758 21.44 -1.46 -65.94
CA GLY A 758 21.01 -0.16 -66.48
C GLY A 758 21.97 1.00 -66.20
N GLY A 759 23.04 0.80 -65.42
CA GLY A 759 24.02 1.85 -65.06
C GLY A 759 24.10 2.11 -63.56
N GLU A 760 24.39 3.36 -63.20
CA GLU A 760 24.50 3.80 -61.79
C GLU A 760 23.11 4.06 -61.25
N ALA A 761 22.82 3.51 -60.03
CA ALA A 761 21.55 3.64 -59.30
C ALA A 761 21.80 3.97 -57.85
N LEU A 762 20.83 4.57 -57.19
CA LEU A 762 20.85 4.76 -55.75
C LEU A 762 20.08 3.66 -55.05
N GLN A 763 20.69 3.03 -54.05
CA GLN A 763 20.05 2.06 -53.20
C GLN A 763 19.82 2.65 -51.80
N LEU A 764 18.54 2.69 -51.38
CA LEU A 764 18.08 3.13 -50.08
C LEU A 764 18.02 1.91 -49.18
N ILE A 765 18.63 1.99 -48.01
CA ILE A 765 18.72 0.88 -47.06
C ILE A 765 18.19 1.35 -45.73
N ASP A 766 17.20 0.59 -45.23
CA ASP A 766 16.62 0.81 -43.90
C ASP A 766 16.86 -0.44 -43.02
N TYR A 767 17.52 -0.24 -41.87
CA TYR A 767 17.88 -1.33 -40.97
C TYR A 767 16.70 -1.79 -40.13
N LYS A 768 16.48 -3.08 -40.01
CA LYS A 768 15.39 -3.64 -39.23
C LYS A 768 15.85 -4.79 -38.34
N THR A 769 15.57 -4.65 -37.02
CA THR A 769 15.78 -5.70 -36.02
C THR A 769 14.64 -6.71 -35.96
N GLY A 770 13.72 -6.72 -36.92
CA GLY A 770 12.56 -7.61 -37.00
C GLY A 770 12.84 -8.89 -37.79
N HIS A 771 11.93 -9.87 -37.69
CA HIS A 771 12.04 -11.13 -38.44
C HIS A 771 11.86 -10.93 -39.95
N VAL A 772 12.72 -11.60 -40.75
CA VAL A 772 12.73 -11.56 -42.21
C VAL A 772 11.36 -11.87 -42.82
N SER A 773 10.61 -12.84 -42.24
CA SER A 773 9.28 -13.20 -42.73
C SER A 773 8.28 -12.05 -42.68
N GLY A 774 8.35 -11.24 -41.63
CA GLY A 774 7.55 -10.02 -41.48
C GLY A 774 7.92 -8.96 -42.53
N LEU A 775 9.21 -8.77 -42.80
CA LEU A 775 9.69 -7.82 -43.82
C LEU A 775 9.30 -8.26 -45.22
N LYS A 776 9.38 -9.57 -45.54
CA LYS A 776 8.93 -10.13 -46.83
C LYS A 776 7.41 -9.97 -47.00
N ALA A 777 6.63 -10.19 -45.93
CA ALA A 777 5.19 -9.95 -45.97
C ALA A 777 4.85 -8.48 -46.21
N ARG A 778 5.60 -7.56 -45.62
CA ARG A 778 5.42 -6.11 -45.75
C ARG A 778 5.64 -5.58 -47.16
N VAL A 779 6.60 -6.13 -47.90
CA VAL A 779 6.90 -5.71 -49.28
C VAL A 779 6.22 -6.59 -50.35
N SER A 780 5.46 -7.62 -49.92
CA SER A 780 4.76 -8.54 -50.86
C SER A 780 3.74 -7.80 -51.73
N GLU A 781 3.08 -6.83 -51.13
CA GLU A 781 2.16 -5.91 -51.81
C GLU A 781 2.83 -4.51 -51.83
N PRO A 782 3.38 -4.08 -52.99
CA PRO A 782 4.20 -2.89 -53.09
C PRO A 782 3.54 -1.59 -52.59
N LEU A 783 2.22 -1.49 -52.71
CA LEU A 783 1.45 -0.32 -52.25
C LEU A 783 1.15 -0.35 -50.75
N GLU A 784 1.35 -1.47 -50.07
CA GLU A 784 1.17 -1.60 -48.63
C GLU A 784 2.38 -1.13 -47.84
N ASP A 785 3.61 -1.20 -48.40
CA ASP A 785 4.78 -0.66 -47.72
C ASP A 785 4.88 0.86 -47.88
N THR A 786 4.54 1.55 -46.82
CA THR A 786 4.58 3.02 -46.80
C THR A 786 5.96 3.56 -46.49
N GLN A 787 6.87 2.84 -45.81
CA GLN A 787 8.14 3.37 -45.32
C GLN A 787 9.18 3.51 -46.41
N LEU A 788 9.49 2.42 -47.15
CA LEU A 788 10.45 2.49 -48.26
C LEU A 788 9.92 3.36 -49.41
N ALA A 789 8.62 3.32 -49.70
CA ALA A 789 7.99 4.21 -50.68
C ALA A 789 8.11 5.69 -50.29
N PHE A 790 7.94 6.01 -48.98
CA PHE A 790 8.10 7.38 -48.47
C PHE A 790 9.56 7.87 -48.65
N TYR A 791 10.54 7.08 -48.28
CA TYR A 791 11.95 7.45 -48.43
C TYR A 791 12.36 7.54 -49.91
N ALA A 792 11.80 6.68 -50.77
CA ALA A 792 12.03 6.77 -52.21
C ALA A 792 11.43 8.06 -52.80
N ALA A 793 10.29 8.52 -52.31
CA ALA A 793 9.70 9.80 -52.72
C ALA A 793 10.64 10.96 -52.33
N LEU A 794 11.21 10.96 -51.10
CA LEU A 794 12.16 11.97 -50.68
C LEU A 794 13.44 11.95 -51.54
N ALA A 795 14.06 10.78 -51.73
CA ALA A 795 15.30 10.63 -52.47
C ALA A 795 15.13 10.97 -53.97
N GLY A 796 13.95 10.65 -54.52
CA GLY A 796 13.64 10.97 -55.95
C GLY A 796 13.47 12.48 -56.21
N ALA A 797 13.24 13.29 -55.17
CA ALA A 797 13.25 14.74 -55.27
C ALA A 797 14.67 15.34 -55.40
N GLU A 798 15.68 14.61 -54.92
CA GLU A 798 17.08 15.06 -54.89
C GLU A 798 17.93 14.46 -56.02
N SER A 799 17.51 13.40 -56.63
CA SER A 799 18.29 12.67 -57.63
C SER A 799 17.43 12.16 -58.78
N THR A 800 17.95 12.19 -60.01
CA THR A 800 17.35 11.62 -61.22
C THR A 800 17.82 10.20 -61.50
N LEU A 801 18.72 9.64 -60.69
CA LEU A 801 19.17 8.27 -60.81
C LEU A 801 18.06 7.26 -60.48
N PRO A 802 18.07 6.09 -61.10
CA PRO A 802 17.16 5.01 -60.71
C PRO A 802 17.25 4.68 -59.23
N LEU A 803 16.10 4.42 -58.58
CA LEU A 803 16.03 4.13 -57.16
C LEU A 803 15.73 2.66 -56.90
N ARG A 804 16.47 2.08 -55.99
CA ARG A 804 16.18 0.78 -55.39
C ARG A 804 16.04 0.99 -53.90
N ALA A 805 15.22 0.16 -53.24
CA ALA A 805 15.03 0.25 -51.79
C ALA A 805 14.97 -1.14 -51.17
N ILE A 806 15.68 -1.31 -50.06
CA ILE A 806 15.70 -2.58 -49.34
C ILE A 806 15.53 -2.35 -47.84
N TYR A 807 14.89 -3.33 -47.20
CA TYR A 807 15.09 -3.55 -45.77
C TYR A 807 16.29 -4.47 -45.56
N LEU A 808 17.19 -4.10 -44.67
CA LEU A 808 18.30 -4.94 -44.23
C LEU A 808 17.93 -5.59 -42.90
N ALA A 809 17.65 -6.90 -42.92
CA ALA A 809 17.29 -7.64 -41.72
C ALA A 809 18.56 -7.97 -40.93
N VAL A 810 18.70 -7.32 -39.76
CA VAL A 810 19.89 -7.45 -38.88
C VAL A 810 19.76 -8.52 -37.80
N ASP A 811 18.59 -9.10 -37.60
CA ASP A 811 18.31 -10.13 -36.60
C ASP A 811 18.35 -11.57 -37.14
N GLY A 812 18.86 -11.77 -38.36
CA GLY A 812 18.97 -13.09 -38.96
C GLY A 812 19.97 -14.01 -38.23
N THR A 813 19.61 -15.27 -37.99
CA THR A 813 20.43 -16.22 -37.25
C THR A 813 21.64 -16.77 -38.02
N ARG A 814 21.65 -16.68 -39.33
CA ARG A 814 22.71 -17.28 -40.20
C ARG A 814 23.39 -16.26 -41.10
N ARG A 815 22.63 -15.39 -41.77
CA ARG A 815 23.15 -14.41 -42.73
C ARG A 815 22.34 -13.13 -42.68
N ILE A 816 22.94 -11.99 -43.00
CA ILE A 816 22.23 -10.73 -43.28
C ILE A 816 21.39 -10.95 -44.54
N GLU A 817 20.10 -10.63 -44.49
CA GLU A 817 19.18 -10.76 -45.60
C GLU A 817 18.70 -9.39 -46.07
N GLU A 818 18.77 -9.20 -47.38
CA GLU A 818 18.19 -8.06 -48.07
C GLU A 818 16.77 -8.40 -48.52
N VAL A 819 15.82 -7.55 -48.21
CA VAL A 819 14.42 -7.67 -48.62
C VAL A 819 14.09 -6.49 -49.51
N GLU A 820 14.12 -6.70 -50.85
CA GLU A 820 13.92 -5.67 -51.84
C GLU A 820 12.45 -5.31 -52.04
N HIS A 821 12.14 -4.02 -52.06
CA HIS A 821 10.85 -3.47 -52.45
C HIS A 821 10.82 -3.33 -54.00
N LYS A 822 10.11 -4.19 -54.66
CA LYS A 822 9.88 -4.13 -56.12
C LYS A 822 9.03 -2.91 -56.46
N ASN A 823 9.36 -2.23 -57.55
CA ASN A 823 8.62 -1.07 -58.07
C ASN A 823 8.53 0.13 -57.08
N VAL A 824 9.56 0.36 -56.30
CA VAL A 824 9.56 1.40 -55.26
C VAL A 824 9.26 2.81 -55.81
N ALA A 825 9.69 3.12 -57.02
CA ALA A 825 9.44 4.41 -57.65
C ALA A 825 7.94 4.67 -57.95
N GLU A 826 7.25 3.62 -58.42
CA GLU A 826 5.81 3.68 -58.70
C GLU A 826 5.03 3.79 -57.37
N SER A 827 5.43 3.03 -56.35
CA SER A 827 4.83 3.06 -55.03
C SER A 827 5.03 4.43 -54.38
N ALA A 828 6.20 5.04 -54.57
CA ALA A 828 6.50 6.38 -54.08
C ALA A 828 5.59 7.45 -54.72
N ALA A 829 5.39 7.41 -56.01
CA ALA A 829 4.52 8.32 -56.73
C ALA A 829 3.06 8.15 -56.28
N ALA A 830 2.59 6.93 -56.17
CA ALA A 830 1.24 6.60 -55.70
C ALA A 830 1.01 7.05 -54.25
N LEU A 831 2.02 6.86 -53.36
CA LEU A 831 1.96 7.29 -51.99
C LEU A 831 1.80 8.81 -51.87
N VAL A 832 2.63 9.58 -52.59
CA VAL A 832 2.57 11.07 -52.58
C VAL A 832 1.21 11.57 -53.07
N GLN A 833 0.70 10.97 -54.15
CA GLN A 833 -0.62 11.32 -54.68
C GLN A 833 -1.76 10.96 -53.70
N GLY A 834 -1.68 9.79 -53.08
CA GLY A 834 -2.66 9.35 -52.06
C GLY A 834 -2.65 10.26 -50.84
N LEU A 835 -1.46 10.60 -50.34
CA LEU A 835 -1.34 11.51 -49.19
C LEU A 835 -1.88 12.91 -49.49
N ALA A 836 -1.59 13.47 -50.68
CA ALA A 836 -2.14 14.75 -51.13
C ALA A 836 -3.67 14.74 -51.17
N HIS A 837 -4.25 13.64 -51.68
CA HIS A 837 -5.68 13.44 -51.72
C HIS A 837 -6.28 13.36 -50.30
N ASP A 838 -5.77 12.46 -49.46
CA ASP A 838 -6.33 12.20 -48.14
C ASP A 838 -6.23 13.46 -47.23
N LEU A 839 -5.07 14.15 -47.23
CA LEU A 839 -4.87 15.34 -46.45
C LEU A 839 -5.71 16.52 -46.96
N SER A 840 -6.00 16.56 -48.28
CA SER A 840 -6.94 17.56 -48.84
C SER A 840 -8.37 17.32 -48.32
N ARG A 841 -8.78 16.06 -48.21
CA ARG A 841 -10.09 15.72 -47.60
C ARG A 841 -10.16 16.13 -46.13
N VAL A 842 -9.07 15.86 -45.34
CA VAL A 842 -9.01 16.29 -43.95
C VAL A 842 -9.07 17.83 -43.85
N ARG A 843 -8.32 18.54 -44.70
CA ARG A 843 -8.34 20.00 -44.78
C ARG A 843 -9.75 20.53 -45.09
N SER A 844 -10.52 19.81 -45.90
CA SER A 844 -11.90 20.13 -46.26
C SER A 844 -12.93 19.70 -45.20
N GLY A 845 -12.50 19.19 -44.05
CA GLY A 845 -13.35 18.84 -42.91
C GLY A 845 -13.74 17.37 -42.80
N ALA A 846 -13.13 16.49 -43.59
CA ALA A 846 -13.38 15.05 -43.43
C ALA A 846 -12.89 14.58 -42.05
N GLY A 847 -13.73 13.79 -41.37
CA GLY A 847 -13.38 13.19 -40.08
C GLY A 847 -12.26 12.12 -40.18
N LEU A 848 -11.57 11.91 -39.10
CA LEU A 848 -10.52 10.90 -38.95
C LEU A 848 -11.05 9.72 -38.13
N PRO A 849 -11.74 8.75 -38.74
CA PRO A 849 -12.41 7.67 -38.02
C PRO A 849 -11.43 6.68 -37.41
N ALA A 850 -11.78 6.13 -36.25
CA ALA A 850 -11.11 4.97 -35.69
C ALA A 850 -11.60 3.72 -36.41
N LEU A 851 -10.69 2.94 -36.99
CA LEU A 851 -11.07 1.77 -37.80
C LEU A 851 -11.41 0.55 -36.93
N GLY A 852 -10.69 0.33 -35.85
CA GLY A 852 -10.95 -0.72 -34.88
C GLY A 852 -10.66 -2.15 -35.36
N VAL A 853 -10.00 -2.33 -36.49
CA VAL A 853 -9.74 -3.62 -37.11
C VAL A 853 -8.26 -3.85 -37.40
N GLY A 854 -7.86 -5.11 -37.49
CA GLY A 854 -6.51 -5.53 -37.87
C GLY A 854 -5.46 -5.45 -36.77
N ALA A 855 -4.27 -5.95 -37.07
CA ALA A 855 -3.13 -6.00 -36.17
C ALA A 855 -2.65 -4.63 -35.68
N ALA A 856 -2.96 -3.54 -36.37
CA ALA A 856 -2.66 -2.18 -35.96
C ALA A 856 -3.30 -1.78 -34.62
N CYS A 857 -4.33 -2.51 -34.16
CA CYS A 857 -5.02 -2.26 -32.91
C CYS A 857 -4.43 -3.01 -31.72
N ASP A 858 -3.66 -4.09 -31.93
CA ASP A 858 -3.23 -4.99 -30.85
C ASP A 858 -2.28 -4.30 -29.86
N PHE A 859 -1.39 -3.45 -30.37
CA PHE A 859 -0.42 -2.67 -29.57
C PHE A 859 -0.55 -1.16 -29.85
N CYS A 860 -1.78 -0.68 -30.00
CA CYS A 860 -2.03 0.72 -30.34
C CYS A 860 -2.00 1.61 -29.09
N ALA A 861 -1.03 2.52 -28.99
CA ALA A 861 -0.92 3.48 -27.89
C ALA A 861 -2.16 4.41 -27.79
N ALA A 862 -2.95 4.59 -28.85
CA ALA A 862 -4.20 5.35 -28.82
C ALA A 862 -5.42 4.51 -28.38
N ARG A 863 -5.28 3.21 -28.05
CA ARG A 863 -6.41 2.30 -27.76
C ARG A 863 -7.26 2.78 -26.59
N GLY A 864 -6.64 3.29 -25.51
CA GLY A 864 -7.34 3.81 -24.34
C GLY A 864 -8.24 5.01 -24.65
N VAL A 865 -7.79 5.92 -25.53
CA VAL A 865 -8.58 7.10 -25.93
C VAL A 865 -9.57 6.81 -27.04
N CYS A 866 -9.32 5.85 -27.94
CA CYS A 866 -10.31 5.45 -28.94
C CYS A 866 -11.41 4.55 -28.35
N ARG A 867 -11.17 3.95 -27.17
CA ARG A 867 -12.12 3.13 -26.42
C ARG A 867 -12.73 1.96 -27.21
N ARG A 868 -11.95 1.39 -28.14
CA ARG A 868 -12.38 0.27 -29.00
C ARG A 868 -13.07 -0.85 -28.23
N ASP A 869 -12.53 -1.21 -27.07
CA ASP A 869 -13.00 -2.33 -26.25
C ASP A 869 -14.40 -2.09 -25.65
N HIS A 870 -14.90 -0.87 -25.74
CA HIS A 870 -16.19 -0.43 -25.20
C HIS A 870 -17.18 0.03 -26.28
N TRP A 871 -16.84 -0.13 -27.57
CA TRP A 871 -17.78 0.24 -28.61
C TRP A 871 -19.02 -0.64 -28.58
N SER A 872 -20.17 -0.02 -28.61
CA SER A 872 -21.44 -0.73 -28.81
C SER A 872 -21.48 -1.21 -30.26
N VAL A 873 -21.74 -2.47 -30.44
CA VAL A 873 -22.15 -2.97 -31.78
C VAL A 873 -23.48 -2.31 -32.07
N ALA A 874 -23.54 -1.42 -33.06
CA ALA A 874 -24.82 -0.89 -33.52
C ALA A 874 -25.69 -2.08 -33.94
N PRO A 875 -26.96 -2.20 -33.52
CA PRO A 875 -27.82 -3.22 -34.12
C PRO A 875 -27.82 -2.96 -35.61
N GLU A 876 -27.54 -4.02 -36.40
CA GLU A 876 -27.68 -3.95 -37.85
C GLU A 876 -29.09 -3.39 -38.18
N PRO A 877 -29.20 -2.35 -39.01
CA PRO A 877 -30.50 -1.92 -39.41
C PRO A 877 -31.17 -3.13 -40.09
N HIS A 878 -32.22 -3.63 -39.50
CA HIS A 878 -33.10 -4.58 -40.16
C HIS A 878 -33.59 -3.94 -41.44
N LEU A 879 -33.03 -4.35 -42.60
CA LEU A 879 -33.53 -4.05 -43.92
C LEU A 879 -34.87 -4.74 -44.13
#